data_15d2da41741b22a12a40a08710ade013
#
_entry.id   15d2da41741b22a12a40a08710ade013
#
_cell.length_a   1.000
_cell.length_b   1.000
_cell.length_c   1.000
_cell.angle_alpha   90.00
_cell.angle_beta   90.00
_cell.angle_gamma   90.00
#
_symmetry.space_group_name_H-M   'P 1'
#
loop_
_entity.id
_entity.type
_entity.pdbx_description
1 polymer ?
#
loop_
_entity_poly.entity_id
_entity_poly.type
_entity_poly.pdbx_seq_one_letter_code
_entity_poly.pdbx_strand_id
1 'polypeptide(L)'
;MMVEHSRFLGLMENAHTKQDLRMLLLSIVAHLLKSYSAQDISTSLSANLAIYEKIFESFRTKILQIFTQGDILDCGFLYLAFIAPKSLGADERFKPFIESVQKLLATQPSQEEYIMLIELGAIARVLANPSQQNLSFFNTNTDKYDNLCEKSLDNLDNDGVMFFLSRIMCASIDGISAGRCGEFLLELFSIQEIGVSCVRPAIIQAYTQAHLSSQAPLLVRNICNWQLHILWNAKNLFNNREWLSLYPVWKQEFYAALRQASQALRDDTSSSSVPPTLAQRLDLALYLQFFIYHICGNSFSKQEQWQEFNTEISQYAVPIYREFATKFLPYLPKSSPSTNKRKIIGILRDRIVENSPFKVEYSLIKNLLASPEFTQHYEIKIYCMSLIEKSENNPQAIAKLAKLGIETIDIGLGFNKAGFYNSHLQKALALRESMLRDEVAMLISPNNGYGISDFLLASRCARVQVFWTHGNFVYDISGIDTRLTHICNNQKSIAHNGFSFYGVPVQMDRSFYNPKVPQELIADTRACYVDSNAKQPIYLFGVIGRLVKIDSLAYLRSICAILEQNPHWRFLARGLGNEGEIKQKISQINPQLLPRFFFSGYVDSAVYGHILDFWADSFPMEQGESRIEYVAKGRGLSLRYYESAKELESTFVCQLDETRGIIEAIIDECRRVDPAGEKVDSRGENSVLLHNALESTFFSNFASYKECVLEFARETSAFSEAEYVEKATRIMRLCELDPSEYARKVAIQSAIHAMNSEIKARLGVRYFLAFVREYLA
;
A
#
# COMPACT_ATOMS: atom_id res chain seq x y z
N MET A 1 0.27 34.83 -27.47
CA MET A 1 -0.60 33.87 -26.75
C MET A 1 -2.09 34.11 -27.00
N MET A 2 -2.69 35.23 -26.58
CA MET A 2 -4.12 35.51 -26.81
C MET A 2 -4.58 35.39 -28.27
N VAL A 3 -3.78 35.88 -29.24
CA VAL A 3 -4.08 35.82 -30.68
C VAL A 3 -4.16 34.38 -31.20
N GLU A 4 -3.31 33.47 -30.68
CA GLU A 4 -3.29 32.08 -31.13
C GLU A 4 -4.44 31.26 -30.54
N HIS A 5 -4.85 31.52 -29.30
CA HIS A 5 -6.01 30.88 -28.72
C HIS A 5 -7.30 31.22 -29.47
N SER A 6 -7.46 32.49 -29.86
CA SER A 6 -8.57 32.92 -30.71
C SER A 6 -8.54 32.23 -32.08
N ARG A 7 -7.35 31.99 -32.62
CA ARG A 7 -7.17 31.24 -33.85
C ARG A 7 -7.60 29.77 -33.71
N PHE A 8 -7.21 29.11 -32.61
CA PHE A 8 -7.64 27.73 -32.36
C PHE A 8 -9.13 27.60 -32.18
N LEU A 9 -9.79 28.52 -31.47
CA LEU A 9 -11.23 28.54 -31.35
C LEU A 9 -11.93 28.74 -32.71
N GLY A 10 -11.45 29.65 -33.53
CA GLY A 10 -11.97 29.83 -34.87
C GLY A 10 -11.79 28.64 -35.81
N LEU A 11 -10.65 27.93 -35.69
CA LEU A 11 -10.42 26.67 -36.40
C LEU A 11 -11.35 25.55 -35.91
N MET A 12 -11.65 25.54 -34.60
CA MET A 12 -12.58 24.56 -34.02
C MET A 12 -14.03 24.76 -34.52
N GLU A 13 -14.44 26.01 -34.64
CA GLU A 13 -15.78 26.35 -35.21
C GLU A 13 -15.92 25.85 -36.64
N ASN A 14 -14.85 25.90 -37.43
CA ASN A 14 -14.81 25.45 -38.83
C ASN A 14 -14.53 23.98 -39.04
N ALA A 15 -14.23 23.21 -37.99
CA ALA A 15 -14.04 21.78 -38.09
C ALA A 15 -15.39 21.06 -38.29
N HIS A 16 -15.53 20.29 -39.35
CA HIS A 16 -16.77 19.58 -39.69
C HIS A 16 -16.63 18.05 -39.63
N THR A 17 -15.38 17.56 -39.57
CA THR A 17 -15.07 16.14 -39.51
C THR A 17 -14.19 15.82 -38.30
N LYS A 18 -14.17 14.53 -37.91
CA LYS A 18 -13.24 14.04 -36.88
C LYS A 18 -11.77 14.25 -37.27
N GLN A 19 -11.47 14.16 -38.57
CA GLN A 19 -10.14 14.41 -39.08
C GLN A 19 -9.73 15.88 -38.90
N ASP A 20 -10.64 16.82 -39.10
CA ASP A 20 -10.38 18.24 -38.87
C ASP A 20 -10.04 18.51 -37.41
N LEU A 21 -10.80 17.89 -36.48
CA LEU A 21 -10.55 18.00 -35.04
C LEU A 21 -9.22 17.36 -34.62
N ARG A 22 -8.86 16.22 -35.20
CA ARG A 22 -7.58 15.57 -34.99
C ARG A 22 -6.42 16.49 -35.41
N MET A 23 -6.46 17.02 -36.62
CA MET A 23 -5.44 17.93 -37.13
C MET A 23 -5.31 19.20 -36.29
N LEU A 24 -6.41 19.72 -35.80
CA LEU A 24 -6.42 20.86 -34.91
C LEU A 24 -5.77 20.52 -33.55
N LEU A 25 -6.08 19.40 -32.96
CA LEU A 25 -5.47 18.94 -31.69
C LEU A 25 -3.96 18.71 -31.82
N LEU A 26 -3.52 18.11 -32.93
CA LEU A 26 -2.09 17.95 -33.22
C LEU A 26 -1.41 19.32 -33.35
N SER A 27 -2.06 20.29 -33.97
CA SER A 27 -1.55 21.67 -34.10
C SER A 27 -1.43 22.36 -32.74
N ILE A 28 -2.37 22.12 -31.81
CA ILE A 28 -2.30 22.66 -30.44
C ILE A 28 -1.12 22.05 -29.70
N VAL A 29 -0.92 20.75 -29.75
CA VAL A 29 0.19 20.07 -29.09
C VAL A 29 1.53 20.50 -29.69
N ALA A 30 1.63 20.58 -31.03
CA ALA A 30 2.83 21.05 -31.72
C ALA A 30 3.17 22.51 -31.34
N HIS A 31 2.16 23.35 -31.15
CA HIS A 31 2.33 24.71 -30.67
C HIS A 31 2.85 24.74 -29.23
N LEU A 32 2.29 23.95 -28.34
CA LEU A 32 2.76 23.82 -26.95
C LEU A 32 4.22 23.37 -26.91
N LEU A 33 4.61 22.39 -27.71
CA LEU A 33 5.99 21.89 -27.79
C LEU A 33 7.01 22.96 -28.29
N LYS A 34 6.57 23.83 -29.19
CA LYS A 34 7.43 24.89 -29.71
C LYS A 34 7.54 26.13 -28.80
N SER A 35 6.50 26.40 -28.05
CA SER A 35 6.37 27.67 -27.31
C SER A 35 6.95 27.60 -25.89
N TYR A 36 7.25 26.42 -25.38
CA TYR A 36 7.70 26.27 -24.03
C TYR A 36 8.96 25.42 -23.91
N SER A 37 9.95 25.94 -23.18
CA SER A 37 11.03 25.10 -22.68
C SER A 37 10.49 24.11 -21.62
N ALA A 38 11.14 23.00 -21.45
CA ALA A 38 10.70 21.94 -20.55
C ALA A 38 10.46 22.38 -19.08
N GLN A 39 11.14 23.44 -18.64
CA GLN A 39 10.98 24.01 -17.29
C GLN A 39 9.80 24.99 -17.15
N ASP A 40 9.39 25.63 -18.24
CA ASP A 40 8.35 26.67 -18.22
C ASP A 40 6.93 26.09 -18.38
N ILE A 41 6.80 24.86 -18.85
CA ILE A 41 5.51 24.26 -19.23
C ILE A 41 4.57 24.15 -18.03
N SER A 42 5.02 23.67 -16.88
CA SER A 42 4.19 23.50 -15.69
C SER A 42 3.66 24.85 -15.17
N THR A 43 4.48 25.87 -15.15
CA THR A 43 4.14 27.20 -14.65
C THR A 43 3.23 27.96 -15.61
N SER A 44 3.51 27.88 -16.91
CA SER A 44 2.72 28.56 -17.94
C SER A 44 1.35 27.94 -18.18
N LEU A 45 1.21 26.64 -18.02
CA LEU A 45 -0.07 25.93 -18.15
C LEU A 45 -1.00 26.20 -16.97
N SER A 46 -0.47 26.28 -15.76
CA SER A 46 -1.25 26.70 -14.59
C SER A 46 -1.81 28.11 -14.76
N ALA A 47 -1.04 29.02 -15.32
CA ALA A 47 -1.45 30.40 -15.59
C ALA A 47 -2.50 30.52 -16.73
N ASN A 48 -2.54 29.55 -17.66
CA ASN A 48 -3.43 29.57 -18.82
C ASN A 48 -4.57 28.53 -18.74
N LEU A 49 -4.78 27.92 -17.60
CA LEU A 49 -5.78 26.85 -17.41
C LEU A 49 -7.18 27.27 -17.88
N ALA A 50 -7.61 28.48 -17.55
CA ALA A 50 -8.92 29.02 -17.95
C ALA A 50 -9.10 29.17 -19.49
N ILE A 51 -8.01 29.34 -20.22
CA ILE A 51 -8.04 29.45 -21.69
C ILE A 51 -8.17 28.05 -22.31
N TYR A 52 -7.44 27.07 -21.76
CA TYR A 52 -7.56 25.69 -22.18
C TYR A 52 -8.94 25.12 -21.85
N GLU A 53 -9.53 25.47 -20.71
CA GLU A 53 -10.91 25.10 -20.36
C GLU A 53 -11.92 25.56 -21.41
N LYS A 54 -11.78 26.77 -21.94
CA LYS A 54 -12.63 27.27 -23.04
C LYS A 54 -12.42 26.48 -24.33
N ILE A 55 -11.19 26.16 -24.68
CA ILE A 55 -10.90 25.33 -25.85
C ILE A 55 -11.52 23.95 -25.71
N PHE A 56 -11.40 23.34 -24.53
CA PHE A 56 -11.99 22.04 -24.25
C PHE A 56 -13.53 22.07 -24.24
N GLU A 57 -14.15 23.13 -23.75
CA GLU A 57 -15.60 23.25 -23.78
C GLU A 57 -16.12 23.39 -25.24
N SER A 58 -15.44 24.18 -26.07
CA SER A 58 -15.74 24.26 -27.50
C SER A 58 -15.51 22.94 -28.22
N PHE A 59 -14.42 22.24 -27.88
CA PHE A 59 -14.13 20.89 -28.41
C PHE A 59 -15.22 19.88 -28.01
N ARG A 60 -15.60 19.86 -26.75
CA ARG A 60 -16.68 19.00 -26.22
C ARG A 60 -17.99 19.20 -26.96
N THR A 61 -18.38 20.47 -27.15
CA THR A 61 -19.58 20.82 -27.91
C THR A 61 -19.47 20.34 -29.35
N LYS A 62 -18.33 20.53 -30.00
CA LYS A 62 -18.11 20.16 -31.39
C LYS A 62 -18.10 18.66 -31.62
N ILE A 63 -17.41 17.88 -30.73
CA ILE A 63 -17.35 16.42 -30.88
C ILE A 63 -18.75 15.80 -30.74
N LEU A 64 -19.60 16.32 -29.87
CA LEU A 64 -20.98 15.85 -29.74
C LEU A 64 -21.82 16.12 -30.97
N GLN A 65 -21.53 17.18 -31.75
CA GLN A 65 -22.21 17.48 -33.00
C GLN A 65 -21.85 16.53 -34.13
N ILE A 66 -20.59 16.03 -34.17
CA ILE A 66 -20.08 15.11 -35.21
C ILE A 66 -20.01 13.64 -34.76
N PHE A 67 -20.56 13.34 -33.63
CA PHE A 67 -20.59 12.02 -33.04
C PHE A 67 -21.49 11.07 -33.86
N THR A 68 -20.96 9.90 -34.21
CA THR A 68 -21.64 8.93 -35.10
C THR A 68 -21.73 7.55 -34.46
N GLN A 69 -22.23 7.39 -33.33
CA GLN A 69 -22.36 6.12 -32.58
C GLN A 69 -21.76 4.88 -33.27
N GLY A 70 -20.70 4.32 -32.67
CA GLY A 70 -20.08 3.08 -33.15
C GLY A 70 -18.79 3.22 -33.96
N ASP A 71 -18.31 4.46 -34.14
CA ASP A 71 -16.97 4.71 -34.65
C ASP A 71 -15.95 4.63 -33.52
N ILE A 72 -14.86 3.90 -33.74
CA ILE A 72 -13.82 3.70 -32.73
C ILE A 72 -13.15 5.02 -32.33
N LEU A 73 -13.04 5.96 -33.23
CA LEU A 73 -12.46 7.28 -32.96
C LEU A 73 -13.30 8.09 -31.99
N ASP A 74 -14.60 7.80 -31.87
CA ASP A 74 -15.48 8.47 -30.92
C ASP A 74 -14.99 8.27 -29.48
N CYS A 75 -14.45 7.12 -29.13
CA CYS A 75 -13.84 6.88 -27.81
C CYS A 75 -12.67 7.80 -27.52
N GLY A 76 -11.76 7.98 -28.50
CA GLY A 76 -10.60 8.85 -28.35
C GLY A 76 -11.00 10.31 -28.20
N PHE A 77 -11.90 10.79 -29.03
CA PHE A 77 -12.37 12.17 -28.96
C PHE A 77 -13.20 12.46 -27.70
N LEU A 78 -14.02 11.51 -27.27
CA LEU A 78 -14.82 11.65 -26.06
C LEU A 78 -13.95 11.63 -24.81
N TYR A 79 -12.87 10.82 -24.82
CA TYR A 79 -11.88 10.88 -23.76
C TYR A 79 -11.26 12.26 -23.62
N LEU A 80 -10.79 12.84 -24.72
CA LEU A 80 -10.25 14.20 -24.72
C LEU A 80 -11.26 15.22 -24.23
N ALA A 81 -12.49 15.10 -24.66
CA ALA A 81 -13.54 16.05 -24.34
C ALA A 81 -13.98 16.00 -22.86
N PHE A 82 -14.01 14.82 -22.25
CA PHE A 82 -14.64 14.63 -20.95
C PHE A 82 -13.68 14.26 -19.82
N ILE A 83 -12.59 13.60 -20.09
CA ILE A 83 -11.65 13.14 -19.04
C ILE A 83 -10.53 14.12 -18.81
N ALA A 84 -9.91 14.64 -19.86
CA ALA A 84 -8.84 15.61 -19.74
C ALA A 84 -9.19 16.82 -18.87
N PRO A 85 -10.42 17.40 -18.94
CA PRO A 85 -10.86 18.51 -18.09
C PRO A 85 -11.28 18.16 -16.66
N LYS A 86 -11.32 16.91 -16.26
CA LYS A 86 -11.81 16.46 -14.94
C LYS A 86 -13.26 16.84 -14.56
N SER A 87 -14.10 17.16 -15.53
CA SER A 87 -15.45 17.73 -15.28
C SER A 87 -16.57 16.79 -15.73
N LEU A 88 -16.56 15.53 -15.30
CA LEU A 88 -17.52 14.52 -15.74
C LEU A 88 -18.74 14.33 -14.84
N GLY A 89 -18.94 15.16 -13.83
CA GLY A 89 -20.11 15.03 -12.98
C GLY A 89 -21.42 15.17 -13.76
N ALA A 90 -22.24 14.13 -13.80
CA ALA A 90 -23.66 14.12 -14.16
C ALA A 90 -24.06 14.86 -15.46
N ASP A 91 -23.23 14.87 -16.50
CA ASP A 91 -23.59 15.45 -17.80
C ASP A 91 -24.39 14.42 -18.62
N GLU A 92 -25.69 14.67 -18.84
CA GLU A 92 -26.58 13.79 -19.62
C GLU A 92 -26.09 13.59 -21.07
N ARG A 93 -25.27 14.51 -21.59
CA ARG A 93 -24.57 14.36 -22.89
C ARG A 93 -23.64 13.16 -22.92
N PHE A 94 -23.30 12.63 -21.76
CA PHE A 94 -22.39 11.48 -21.61
C PHE A 94 -23.04 10.10 -21.90
N LYS A 95 -24.36 10.02 -21.83
CA LYS A 95 -25.11 8.78 -22.05
C LYS A 95 -24.89 8.17 -23.45
N PRO A 96 -24.89 8.94 -24.54
CA PRO A 96 -24.55 8.42 -25.87
C PRO A 96 -23.13 7.88 -25.99
N PHE A 97 -22.21 8.41 -25.16
CA PHE A 97 -20.84 7.93 -25.10
C PHE A 97 -20.72 6.52 -24.47
N ILE A 98 -21.43 6.26 -23.39
CA ILE A 98 -21.46 4.92 -22.78
C ILE A 98 -21.97 3.90 -23.79
N GLU A 99 -23.04 4.23 -24.50
CA GLU A 99 -23.60 3.39 -25.55
C GLU A 99 -22.60 3.16 -26.70
N SER A 100 -21.83 4.19 -27.07
CA SER A 100 -20.79 4.09 -28.10
C SER A 100 -19.62 3.20 -27.65
N VAL A 101 -19.17 3.33 -26.40
CA VAL A 101 -18.13 2.47 -25.81
C VAL A 101 -18.59 1.01 -25.83
N GLN A 102 -19.81 0.72 -25.42
CA GLN A 102 -20.38 -0.63 -25.45
C GLN A 102 -20.40 -1.20 -26.87
N LYS A 103 -20.70 -0.38 -27.86
CA LYS A 103 -20.72 -0.79 -29.26
C LYS A 103 -19.32 -1.00 -29.83
N LEU A 104 -18.36 -0.19 -29.42
CA LEU A 104 -16.94 -0.34 -29.74
C LEU A 104 -16.33 -1.62 -29.18
N LEU A 105 -16.78 -2.05 -28.00
CA LEU A 105 -16.36 -3.32 -27.41
C LEU A 105 -16.68 -4.53 -28.33
N ALA A 106 -17.58 -4.37 -29.29
CA ALA A 106 -18.00 -5.39 -30.27
C ALA A 106 -17.36 -5.23 -31.66
N THR A 107 -16.48 -4.22 -31.85
CA THR A 107 -15.96 -3.88 -33.20
C THR A 107 -14.44 -4.06 -33.27
N GLN A 108 -13.94 -4.56 -34.38
CA GLN A 108 -12.51 -4.68 -34.67
C GLN A 108 -12.06 -3.50 -35.52
N PRO A 109 -11.17 -2.61 -35.04
CA PRO A 109 -10.72 -1.47 -35.80
C PRO A 109 -9.76 -1.84 -36.93
N SER A 110 -9.77 -1.03 -37.98
CA SER A 110 -8.75 -1.06 -39.03
C SER A 110 -7.41 -0.54 -38.48
N GLN A 111 -6.34 -0.82 -39.21
CA GLN A 111 -4.99 -0.36 -38.84
C GLN A 111 -4.87 1.18 -38.79
N GLU A 112 -5.57 1.91 -39.64
CA GLU A 112 -5.61 3.36 -39.62
C GLU A 112 -6.31 3.93 -38.39
N GLU A 113 -7.48 3.41 -38.04
CA GLU A 113 -8.21 3.80 -36.85
C GLU A 113 -7.39 3.57 -35.60
N TYR A 114 -6.61 2.54 -35.63
CA TYR A 114 -5.68 2.13 -34.62
C TYR A 114 -4.60 3.17 -34.33
N ILE A 115 -3.91 3.67 -35.39
CA ILE A 115 -2.90 4.72 -35.29
C ILE A 115 -3.51 6.00 -34.76
N MET A 116 -4.70 6.37 -35.23
CA MET A 116 -5.41 7.56 -34.78
C MET A 116 -5.79 7.49 -33.29
N LEU A 117 -6.15 6.32 -32.77
CA LEU A 117 -6.40 6.15 -31.34
C LEU A 117 -5.16 6.29 -30.48
N ILE A 118 -3.99 5.82 -30.97
CA ILE A 118 -2.71 6.03 -30.29
C ILE A 118 -2.38 7.52 -30.18
N GLU A 119 -2.53 8.24 -31.28
CA GLU A 119 -2.29 9.69 -31.30
C GLU A 119 -3.23 10.43 -30.35
N LEU A 120 -4.52 10.11 -30.37
CA LEU A 120 -5.49 10.74 -29.50
C LEU A 120 -5.22 10.43 -28.02
N GLY A 121 -4.80 9.23 -27.70
CA GLY A 121 -4.37 8.85 -26.35
C GLY A 121 -3.13 9.64 -25.91
N ALA A 122 -2.13 9.82 -26.80
CA ALA A 122 -0.94 10.62 -26.51
C ALA A 122 -1.28 12.09 -26.31
N ILE A 123 -2.15 12.65 -27.12
CA ILE A 123 -2.65 14.03 -27.01
C ILE A 123 -3.39 14.22 -25.68
N ALA A 124 -4.28 13.30 -25.35
CA ALA A 124 -5.05 13.34 -24.11
C ALA A 124 -4.13 13.36 -22.88
N ARG A 125 -3.10 12.52 -22.89
CA ARG A 125 -2.13 12.45 -21.79
C ARG A 125 -1.38 13.77 -21.59
N VAL A 126 -0.95 14.39 -22.68
CA VAL A 126 -0.27 15.71 -22.62
C VAL A 126 -1.21 16.78 -22.08
N LEU A 127 -2.46 16.79 -22.53
CA LEU A 127 -3.44 17.80 -22.15
C LEU A 127 -3.97 17.62 -20.72
N ALA A 128 -4.10 16.37 -20.28
CA ALA A 128 -4.56 16.06 -18.93
C ALA A 128 -3.49 16.29 -17.86
N ASN A 129 -2.24 16.03 -18.19
CA ASN A 129 -1.09 16.21 -17.30
C ASN A 129 0.12 16.70 -18.10
N PRO A 130 0.20 17.98 -18.41
CA PRO A 130 1.30 18.56 -19.17
C PRO A 130 2.57 18.56 -18.33
N SER A 131 3.37 17.51 -18.48
CA SER A 131 4.68 17.35 -17.88
C SER A 131 5.75 17.19 -18.95
N GLN A 132 6.99 17.48 -18.59
CA GLN A 132 8.12 17.25 -19.48
C GLN A 132 8.17 15.80 -19.96
N GLN A 133 7.85 14.85 -19.10
CA GLN A 133 7.84 13.43 -19.42
C GLN A 133 6.77 13.09 -20.47
N ASN A 134 5.56 13.62 -20.35
CA ASN A 134 4.47 13.37 -21.28
C ASN A 134 4.72 14.05 -22.63
N LEU A 135 5.32 15.26 -22.63
CA LEU A 135 5.72 15.99 -23.85
C LEU A 135 6.89 15.32 -24.56
N SER A 136 7.90 14.90 -23.82
CA SER A 136 9.04 14.15 -24.39
C SER A 136 8.56 12.84 -25.00
N PHE A 137 7.64 12.17 -24.34
CA PHE A 137 7.01 10.98 -24.82
C PHE A 137 6.21 11.19 -26.11
N PHE A 138 5.41 12.26 -26.21
CA PHE A 138 4.69 12.62 -27.43
C PHE A 138 5.67 12.89 -28.59
N ASN A 139 6.72 13.68 -28.33
CA ASN A 139 7.74 14.04 -29.32
C ASN A 139 8.51 12.83 -29.85
N THR A 140 8.83 11.87 -28.96
CA THR A 140 9.58 10.67 -29.33
C THR A 140 8.75 9.69 -30.14
N ASN A 141 7.45 9.69 -29.95
CA ASN A 141 6.56 8.67 -30.49
C ASN A 141 5.79 9.10 -31.73
N THR A 142 5.54 10.39 -31.98
CA THR A 142 4.83 10.85 -33.19
C THR A 142 5.56 10.48 -34.48
N ASP A 143 6.90 10.56 -34.50
CA ASP A 143 7.69 10.19 -35.67
C ASP A 143 7.86 8.67 -35.83
N LYS A 144 7.54 7.89 -34.81
CA LYS A 144 7.73 6.43 -34.77
C LYS A 144 6.45 5.64 -35.00
N TYR A 145 5.28 6.25 -34.85
CA TYR A 145 4.00 5.53 -35.03
C TYR A 145 3.80 5.04 -36.46
N ASP A 146 4.27 5.80 -37.44
CA ASP A 146 4.24 5.39 -38.84
C ASP A 146 5.14 4.17 -39.11
N ASN A 147 6.24 4.04 -38.36
CA ASN A 147 7.18 2.93 -38.46
C ASN A 147 6.76 1.69 -37.64
N LEU A 148 5.92 1.85 -36.61
CA LEU A 148 5.47 0.73 -35.78
C LEU A 148 4.53 -0.23 -36.50
N CYS A 149 3.79 0.27 -37.49
CA CYS A 149 2.88 -0.54 -38.29
C CYS A 149 3.60 -1.52 -39.20
N GLU A 150 4.86 -1.26 -39.56
CA GLU A 150 5.65 -2.10 -40.47
C GLU A 150 6.53 -3.14 -39.73
N LYS A 151 6.71 -2.99 -38.41
CA LYS A 151 7.52 -3.93 -37.62
C LYS A 151 6.77 -5.20 -37.29
N SER A 152 7.39 -6.34 -37.54
CA SER A 152 6.86 -7.63 -37.06
C SER A 152 6.96 -7.73 -35.54
N LEU A 153 6.04 -8.47 -34.93
CA LEU A 153 6.00 -8.72 -33.47
C LEU A 153 7.29 -9.34 -32.92
N ASP A 154 8.13 -9.92 -33.80
CA ASP A 154 9.36 -10.62 -33.41
C ASP A 154 10.56 -9.67 -33.14
N ASN A 155 10.46 -8.40 -33.55
CA ASN A 155 11.51 -7.38 -33.39
C ASN A 155 11.04 -6.17 -32.58
N LEU A 156 10.35 -6.41 -31.46
CA LEU A 156 9.78 -5.38 -30.64
C LEU A 156 10.86 -4.66 -29.80
N ASP A 157 11.14 -3.42 -30.13
CA ASP A 157 11.72 -2.45 -29.21
C ASP A 157 10.65 -1.96 -28.19
N ASN A 158 11.00 -1.06 -27.27
CA ASN A 158 10.08 -0.54 -26.26
C ASN A 158 8.79 0.04 -26.85
N ASP A 159 8.86 0.66 -28.02
CA ASP A 159 7.68 1.28 -28.66
C ASP A 159 6.80 0.21 -29.31
N GLY A 160 7.42 -0.81 -29.90
CA GLY A 160 6.71 -1.99 -30.39
C GLY A 160 6.03 -2.78 -29.29
N VAL A 161 6.66 -2.84 -28.12
CA VAL A 161 6.06 -3.41 -26.91
C VAL A 161 4.83 -2.64 -26.46
N MET A 162 4.92 -1.32 -26.40
CA MET A 162 3.78 -0.46 -26.03
C MET A 162 2.63 -0.56 -27.03
N PHE A 163 2.95 -0.68 -28.31
CA PHE A 163 1.98 -0.93 -29.37
C PHE A 163 1.28 -2.28 -29.18
N PHE A 164 2.03 -3.34 -28.92
CA PHE A 164 1.47 -4.69 -28.71
C PHE A 164 0.66 -4.76 -27.42
N LEU A 165 1.14 -4.16 -26.33
CA LEU A 165 0.40 -4.03 -25.08
C LEU A 165 -0.98 -3.43 -25.29
N SER A 166 -0.98 -2.40 -26.05
CA SER A 166 -2.19 -1.68 -26.39
C SER A 166 -3.10 -2.50 -27.31
N ARG A 167 -2.52 -3.28 -28.24
CA ARG A 167 -3.29 -4.26 -29.02
C ARG A 167 -3.95 -5.28 -28.15
N ILE A 168 -3.23 -5.85 -27.20
CA ILE A 168 -3.78 -6.84 -26.28
C ILE A 168 -4.89 -6.23 -25.45
N MET A 169 -4.68 -5.06 -24.88
CA MET A 169 -5.71 -4.40 -24.08
C MET A 169 -6.93 -4.02 -24.91
N CYS A 170 -6.75 -3.66 -26.15
CA CYS A 170 -7.87 -3.36 -27.02
C CYS A 170 -8.49 -4.60 -27.66
N ALA A 171 -7.72 -5.65 -27.93
CA ALA A 171 -8.25 -6.97 -28.28
C ALA A 171 -8.99 -7.60 -27.10
N SER A 172 -8.65 -7.23 -25.86
CA SER A 172 -9.38 -7.62 -24.65
C SER A 172 -10.73 -6.98 -24.53
N ILE A 173 -11.01 -6.04 -25.35
CA ILE A 173 -12.29 -5.39 -25.46
C ILE A 173 -12.86 -5.76 -26.83
N ASP A 174 -13.24 -7.01 -27.00
CA ASP A 174 -13.94 -7.54 -28.17
C ASP A 174 -13.48 -6.99 -29.53
N GLY A 175 -12.21 -7.19 -29.86
CA GLY A 175 -11.67 -6.84 -31.15
C GLY A 175 -11.19 -5.41 -31.33
N ILE A 176 -11.20 -4.60 -30.29
CA ILE A 176 -10.48 -3.35 -30.31
C ILE A 176 -9.01 -3.66 -30.13
N SER A 177 -8.21 -3.42 -31.14
CA SER A 177 -6.81 -3.68 -31.01
C SER A 177 -6.04 -2.40 -31.23
N ALA A 178 -5.37 -1.85 -30.26
CA ALA A 178 -4.38 -0.86 -30.49
C ALA A 178 -3.75 -0.17 -29.34
N GLY A 179 -2.65 0.31 -29.62
CA GLY A 179 -1.76 1.18 -29.04
C GLY A 179 -2.09 1.63 -27.61
N ARG A 180 -2.04 2.83 -27.27
CA ARG A 180 -2.34 3.39 -25.96
C ARG A 180 -3.82 3.51 -25.62
N CYS A 181 -4.67 2.96 -26.40
CA CYS A 181 -6.08 2.87 -26.07
C CYS A 181 -6.34 2.12 -24.77
N GLY A 182 -5.45 1.23 -24.37
CA GLY A 182 -5.57 0.57 -23.07
C GLY A 182 -5.45 1.52 -21.88
N GLU A 183 -4.51 2.46 -21.89
CA GLU A 183 -4.41 3.50 -20.86
C GLU A 183 -5.67 4.37 -20.84
N PHE A 184 -6.09 4.76 -21.99
CA PHE A 184 -7.29 5.54 -22.24
C PHE A 184 -8.56 4.84 -21.73
N LEU A 185 -8.74 3.57 -22.08
CA LEU A 185 -9.88 2.80 -21.61
C LEU A 185 -9.86 2.54 -20.12
N LEU A 186 -8.69 2.31 -19.52
CA LEU A 186 -8.56 2.15 -18.07
C LEU A 186 -8.86 3.44 -17.31
N GLU A 187 -8.53 4.60 -17.86
CA GLU A 187 -8.94 5.87 -17.30
C GLU A 187 -10.44 6.11 -17.46
N LEU A 188 -11.07 5.62 -18.54
CA LEU A 188 -12.52 5.63 -18.69
C LEU A 188 -13.24 4.81 -17.60
N PHE A 189 -12.60 3.79 -17.04
CA PHE A 189 -13.20 2.98 -15.97
C PHE A 189 -13.11 3.64 -14.60
N SER A 190 -12.35 4.71 -14.47
CA SER A 190 -12.43 5.57 -13.30
C SER A 190 -13.73 6.39 -13.28
N ILE A 191 -14.47 6.37 -14.38
CA ILE A 191 -15.80 6.97 -14.50
C ILE A 191 -16.82 5.98 -13.93
N GLN A 192 -17.52 6.39 -12.89
CA GLN A 192 -18.45 5.54 -12.14
C GLN A 192 -19.52 4.87 -13.03
N GLU A 193 -19.89 5.52 -14.13
CA GLU A 193 -20.94 5.09 -15.05
C GLU A 193 -20.51 3.93 -15.96
N ILE A 194 -19.20 3.77 -16.21
CA ILE A 194 -18.66 2.68 -17.08
C ILE A 194 -18.16 1.53 -16.22
N GLY A 195 -18.62 1.19 -15.17
CA GLY A 195 -18.14 0.25 -14.17
C GLY A 195 -17.25 -0.90 -14.71
N VAL A 196 -16.35 -1.35 -13.88
CA VAL A 196 -15.41 -2.46 -14.12
C VAL A 196 -16.09 -3.73 -14.65
N SER A 197 -17.37 -3.93 -14.30
CA SER A 197 -18.18 -5.08 -14.74
C SER A 197 -18.32 -5.19 -16.28
N CYS A 198 -18.32 -4.08 -17.01
CA CYS A 198 -18.43 -4.07 -18.47
C CYS A 198 -17.12 -4.51 -19.15
N VAL A 199 -15.98 -4.26 -18.53
CA VAL A 199 -14.66 -4.40 -19.16
C VAL A 199 -13.94 -5.64 -18.71
N ARG A 200 -14.14 -6.07 -17.48
CA ARG A 200 -13.51 -7.25 -16.94
C ARG A 200 -13.64 -8.50 -17.82
N PRO A 201 -14.83 -8.86 -18.35
CA PRO A 201 -14.95 -10.02 -19.24
C PRO A 201 -14.07 -9.90 -20.48
N ALA A 202 -14.01 -8.70 -21.07
CA ALA A 202 -13.22 -8.43 -22.25
C ALA A 202 -11.71 -8.52 -21.98
N ILE A 203 -11.23 -8.01 -20.84
CA ILE A 203 -9.83 -8.16 -20.43
C ILE A 203 -9.48 -9.65 -20.22
N ILE A 204 -10.32 -10.41 -19.54
CA ILE A 204 -10.11 -11.85 -19.32
C ILE A 204 -10.06 -12.58 -20.67
N GLN A 205 -11.00 -12.29 -21.55
CA GLN A 205 -11.06 -12.93 -22.87
C GLN A 205 -9.80 -12.65 -23.70
N ALA A 206 -9.30 -11.43 -23.70
CA ALA A 206 -8.13 -11.11 -24.48
C ALA A 206 -6.83 -11.72 -23.95
N TYR A 207 -6.63 -11.69 -22.65
CA TYR A 207 -5.46 -12.38 -22.09
C TYR A 207 -5.51 -13.87 -22.36
N THR A 208 -6.70 -14.46 -22.39
CA THR A 208 -6.89 -15.86 -22.77
C THR A 208 -6.61 -16.09 -24.27
N GLN A 209 -7.08 -15.20 -25.14
CA GLN A 209 -6.89 -15.30 -26.60
C GLN A 209 -5.47 -14.92 -27.04
N ALA A 210 -4.80 -14.05 -26.34
CA ALA A 210 -3.46 -13.59 -26.68
C ALA A 210 -2.38 -14.67 -26.53
N HIS A 211 -2.69 -15.80 -25.88
CA HIS A 211 -1.75 -16.91 -25.64
C HIS A 211 -0.40 -16.39 -25.11
N LEU A 212 -0.45 -15.60 -24.03
CA LEU A 212 0.71 -14.89 -23.47
C LEU A 212 1.90 -15.83 -23.20
N SER A 213 1.64 -17.08 -22.81
CA SER A 213 2.66 -18.11 -22.59
C SER A 213 3.48 -18.46 -23.85
N SER A 214 2.98 -18.17 -25.04
CA SER A 214 3.71 -18.36 -26.31
C SER A 214 4.55 -17.13 -26.70
N GLN A 215 4.37 -16.00 -26.02
CA GLN A 215 5.08 -14.76 -26.33
C GLN A 215 6.47 -14.70 -25.68
N ALA A 216 7.31 -13.78 -26.15
CA ALA A 216 8.61 -13.55 -25.56
C ALA A 216 8.48 -13.15 -24.08
N PRO A 217 9.31 -13.69 -23.18
CA PRO A 217 9.23 -13.40 -21.74
C PRO A 217 9.25 -11.93 -21.38
N LEU A 218 10.08 -11.15 -22.06
CA LEU A 218 10.18 -9.71 -21.88
C LEU A 218 8.86 -9.00 -22.20
N LEU A 219 8.18 -9.42 -23.25
CA LEU A 219 6.90 -8.83 -23.66
C LEU A 219 5.81 -9.09 -22.61
N VAL A 220 5.67 -10.33 -22.13
CA VAL A 220 4.70 -10.66 -21.07
C VAL A 220 4.97 -9.84 -19.81
N ARG A 221 6.24 -9.72 -19.44
CA ARG A 221 6.65 -8.89 -18.30
C ARG A 221 6.28 -7.42 -18.49
N ASN A 222 6.49 -6.88 -19.68
CA ASN A 222 6.12 -5.51 -20.00
C ASN A 222 4.61 -5.28 -19.93
N ILE A 223 3.81 -6.25 -20.40
CA ILE A 223 2.35 -6.23 -20.24
C ILE A 223 1.94 -6.15 -18.77
N CYS A 224 2.49 -7.02 -17.94
CA CYS A 224 2.22 -7.03 -16.51
C CYS A 224 2.61 -5.70 -15.85
N ASN A 225 3.77 -5.18 -16.19
CA ASN A 225 4.31 -3.96 -15.61
C ASN A 225 3.47 -2.74 -15.97
N TRP A 226 3.07 -2.64 -17.22
CA TRP A 226 2.16 -1.60 -17.67
C TRP A 226 0.81 -1.71 -16.96
N GLN A 227 0.22 -2.91 -16.86
CA GLN A 227 -1.03 -3.14 -16.16
C GLN A 227 -0.92 -2.77 -14.68
N LEU A 228 0.17 -3.15 -14.02
CA LEU A 228 0.42 -2.80 -12.62
C LEU A 228 0.49 -1.29 -12.44
N HIS A 229 1.23 -0.59 -13.31
CA HIS A 229 1.40 0.85 -13.24
C HIS A 229 0.08 1.60 -13.44
N ILE A 230 -0.69 1.23 -14.44
CA ILE A 230 -1.98 1.85 -14.77
C ILE A 230 -3.05 1.47 -13.74
N LEU A 231 -3.24 0.19 -13.46
CA LEU A 231 -4.26 -0.27 -12.51
C LEU A 231 -3.96 0.13 -11.07
N TRP A 232 -2.67 0.17 -10.69
CA TRP A 232 -2.26 0.62 -9.36
C TRP A 232 -2.55 2.10 -9.14
N ASN A 233 -2.35 2.93 -10.17
CA ASN A 233 -2.61 4.35 -10.11
C ASN A 233 -4.09 4.71 -10.31
N ALA A 234 -4.89 3.83 -10.89
CA ALA A 234 -6.32 4.02 -11.04
C ALA A 234 -7.02 3.74 -9.70
N LYS A 235 -7.30 4.80 -8.93
CA LYS A 235 -7.81 4.76 -7.55
C LYS A 235 -8.97 3.80 -7.29
N ASN A 236 -9.78 3.48 -8.30
CA ASN A 236 -10.96 2.66 -8.19
C ASN A 236 -10.77 1.22 -8.69
N LEU A 237 -9.71 0.94 -9.47
CA LEU A 237 -9.52 -0.36 -10.10
C LEU A 237 -8.74 -1.32 -9.21
N PHE A 238 -7.73 -0.82 -8.49
CA PHE A 238 -6.80 -1.68 -7.78
C PHE A 238 -7.36 -2.28 -6.47
N ASN A 239 -8.26 -1.59 -5.79
CA ASN A 239 -8.91 -2.07 -4.56
C ASN A 239 -10.22 -2.83 -4.84
N ASN A 240 -10.53 -3.12 -6.10
CA ASN A 240 -11.77 -3.79 -6.45
C ASN A 240 -11.57 -5.31 -6.46
N ARG A 241 -12.29 -6.03 -5.60
CA ARG A 241 -12.32 -7.49 -5.53
C ARG A 241 -12.64 -8.16 -6.88
N GLU A 242 -13.26 -7.45 -7.77
CA GLU A 242 -13.58 -7.96 -9.12
C GLU A 242 -12.33 -8.32 -9.93
N TRP A 243 -11.18 -7.67 -9.67
CA TRP A 243 -9.91 -7.99 -10.32
C TRP A 243 -9.32 -9.33 -9.87
N LEU A 244 -9.81 -9.93 -8.81
CA LEU A 244 -9.46 -11.31 -8.47
C LEU A 244 -9.88 -12.30 -9.56
N SER A 245 -10.80 -11.95 -10.42
CA SER A 245 -11.16 -12.75 -11.60
C SER A 245 -10.01 -12.91 -12.62
N LEU A 246 -8.99 -12.04 -12.59
CA LEU A 246 -7.77 -12.17 -13.38
C LEU A 246 -6.74 -13.11 -12.75
N TYR A 247 -6.87 -13.45 -11.48
CA TYR A 247 -5.95 -14.35 -10.79
C TYR A 247 -5.76 -15.70 -11.50
N PRO A 248 -6.81 -16.40 -11.95
CA PRO A 248 -6.65 -17.65 -12.70
C PRO A 248 -5.85 -17.49 -14.00
N VAL A 249 -6.05 -16.38 -14.72
CA VAL A 249 -5.32 -16.09 -15.97
C VAL A 249 -3.83 -15.95 -15.69
N TRP A 250 -3.47 -15.08 -14.76
CA TRP A 250 -2.07 -14.84 -14.42
C TRP A 250 -1.39 -16.04 -13.73
N LYS A 251 -2.15 -16.83 -12.97
CA LYS A 251 -1.67 -18.10 -12.42
C LYS A 251 -1.28 -19.09 -13.52
N GLN A 252 -2.08 -19.21 -14.60
CA GLN A 252 -1.74 -20.07 -15.73
C GLN A 252 -0.46 -19.60 -16.46
N GLU A 253 -0.30 -18.30 -16.65
CA GLU A 253 0.91 -17.73 -17.26
C GLU A 253 2.14 -17.96 -16.38
N PHE A 254 2.00 -17.83 -15.06
CA PHE A 254 3.04 -18.15 -14.10
C PHE A 254 3.45 -19.64 -14.18
N TYR A 255 2.48 -20.53 -14.22
CA TYR A 255 2.75 -21.97 -14.37
C TYR A 255 3.42 -22.28 -15.70
N ALA A 256 3.01 -21.62 -16.77
CA ALA A 256 3.65 -21.80 -18.07
C ALA A 256 5.13 -21.34 -18.05
N ALA A 257 5.40 -20.18 -17.47
CA ALA A 257 6.78 -19.69 -17.30
C ALA A 257 7.64 -20.65 -16.48
N LEU A 258 7.11 -21.16 -15.36
CA LEU A 258 7.81 -22.13 -14.51
C LEU A 258 8.04 -23.48 -15.20
N ARG A 259 7.05 -24.02 -15.95
CA ARG A 259 7.24 -25.25 -16.72
C ARG A 259 8.32 -25.08 -17.78
N GLN A 260 8.36 -23.96 -18.47
CA GLN A 260 9.38 -23.66 -19.47
C GLN A 260 10.76 -23.49 -18.84
N ALA A 261 10.85 -22.84 -17.66
CA ALA A 261 12.10 -22.77 -16.91
C ALA A 261 12.56 -24.14 -16.43
N SER A 262 11.67 -24.97 -15.91
CA SER A 262 11.98 -26.34 -15.47
C SER A 262 12.41 -27.24 -16.64
N GLN A 263 11.79 -27.09 -17.82
CA GLN A 263 12.23 -27.82 -19.03
C GLN A 263 13.63 -27.38 -19.43
N ALA A 264 13.90 -26.07 -19.49
CA ALA A 264 15.22 -25.56 -19.84
C ALA A 264 16.30 -25.98 -18.83
N LEU A 265 15.96 -26.16 -17.54
CA LEU A 265 16.84 -26.72 -16.52
C LEU A 265 17.23 -28.18 -16.79
N ARG A 266 16.28 -29.00 -17.29
CA ARG A 266 16.52 -30.41 -17.60
C ARG A 266 17.28 -30.60 -18.92
N ASP A 267 17.00 -29.77 -19.92
CA ASP A 267 17.61 -29.88 -21.25
C ASP A 267 19.07 -29.45 -21.25
N ASP A 268 19.48 -28.61 -20.30
CA ASP A 268 20.86 -28.17 -20.15
C ASP A 268 21.68 -29.18 -19.34
N THR A 269 22.32 -30.11 -20.03
CA THR A 269 23.12 -31.19 -19.41
C THR A 269 24.60 -30.84 -19.18
N SER A 270 25.10 -29.71 -19.68
CA SER A 270 26.56 -29.50 -19.79
C SER A 270 27.09 -28.09 -19.55
N SER A 271 26.27 -27.11 -19.24
CA SER A 271 26.72 -25.71 -19.18
C SER A 271 27.08 -25.28 -17.75
N SER A 272 28.27 -24.71 -17.60
CA SER A 272 28.72 -24.07 -16.34
C SER A 272 28.12 -22.65 -16.15
N SER A 273 27.43 -22.14 -17.16
CA SER A 273 26.80 -20.81 -17.17
C SER A 273 25.29 -20.92 -17.41
N VAL A 274 24.52 -20.00 -16.84
CA VAL A 274 23.07 -19.95 -17.01
C VAL A 274 22.72 -19.66 -18.46
N PRO A 275 21.98 -20.56 -19.16
CA PRO A 275 21.51 -20.28 -20.52
C PRO A 275 20.61 -19.05 -20.57
N PRO A 276 20.73 -18.17 -21.61
CA PRO A 276 19.91 -16.96 -21.72
C PRO A 276 18.40 -17.21 -21.70
N THR A 277 17.96 -18.27 -22.37
CA THR A 277 16.54 -18.67 -22.41
C THR A 277 16.03 -19.07 -21.02
N LEU A 278 16.80 -19.81 -20.25
CA LEU A 278 16.48 -20.17 -18.87
C LEU A 278 16.41 -18.91 -17.99
N ALA A 279 17.41 -18.02 -18.10
CA ALA A 279 17.43 -16.79 -17.35
C ALA A 279 16.19 -15.92 -17.61
N GLN A 280 15.78 -15.76 -18.87
CA GLN A 280 14.60 -15.01 -19.26
C GLN A 280 13.30 -15.64 -18.73
N ARG A 281 13.16 -16.96 -18.78
CA ARG A 281 11.95 -17.66 -18.28
C ARG A 281 11.86 -17.60 -16.76
N LEU A 282 12.97 -17.72 -16.08
CA LEU A 282 13.03 -17.62 -14.62
C LEU A 282 12.78 -16.18 -14.15
N ASP A 283 13.33 -15.19 -14.86
CA ASP A 283 13.06 -13.77 -14.60
C ASP A 283 11.57 -13.46 -14.75
N LEU A 284 10.94 -13.95 -15.80
CA LEU A 284 9.49 -13.81 -16.00
C LEU A 284 8.71 -14.47 -14.85
N ALA A 285 9.09 -15.68 -14.44
CA ALA A 285 8.40 -16.37 -13.35
C ALA A 285 8.47 -15.59 -12.03
N LEU A 286 9.66 -15.07 -11.68
CA LEU A 286 9.86 -14.23 -10.51
C LEU A 286 9.00 -12.96 -10.57
N TYR A 287 8.94 -12.34 -11.74
CA TYR A 287 8.15 -11.14 -11.94
C TYR A 287 6.64 -11.43 -11.88
N LEU A 288 6.17 -12.52 -12.50
CA LEU A 288 4.76 -12.92 -12.43
C LEU A 288 4.33 -13.24 -11.00
N GLN A 289 5.17 -13.88 -10.20
CA GLN A 289 4.89 -14.10 -8.79
C GLN A 289 4.69 -12.78 -8.04
N PHE A 290 5.59 -11.82 -8.23
CA PHE A 290 5.46 -10.47 -7.70
C PHE A 290 4.17 -9.79 -8.16
N PHE A 291 3.86 -9.87 -9.45
CA PHE A 291 2.68 -9.26 -10.04
C PHE A 291 1.38 -9.85 -9.48
N ILE A 292 1.28 -11.18 -9.40
CA ILE A 292 0.12 -11.86 -8.83
C ILE A 292 -0.07 -11.51 -7.36
N TYR A 293 1.01 -11.45 -6.58
CA TYR A 293 0.94 -11.00 -5.19
C TYR A 293 0.26 -9.63 -5.07
N HIS A 294 0.60 -8.69 -5.98
CA HIS A 294 0.04 -7.35 -5.96
C HIS A 294 -1.41 -7.28 -6.39
N ILE A 295 -1.84 -8.13 -7.33
CA ILE A 295 -3.25 -8.27 -7.68
C ILE A 295 -4.05 -8.79 -6.48
N CYS A 296 -3.55 -9.82 -5.81
CA CYS A 296 -4.23 -10.49 -4.70
C CYS A 296 -4.15 -9.71 -3.40
N GLY A 297 -2.95 -9.21 -3.05
CA GLY A 297 -2.64 -8.70 -1.72
C GLY A 297 -3.52 -7.56 -1.24
N ASN A 298 -4.05 -6.75 -2.14
CA ASN A 298 -5.00 -5.69 -1.79
C ASN A 298 -6.47 -6.14 -1.81
N SER A 299 -6.74 -7.33 -2.35
CA SER A 299 -8.08 -7.84 -2.56
C SER A 299 -8.46 -8.98 -1.61
N PHE A 300 -7.45 -9.69 -1.09
CA PHE A 300 -7.68 -10.75 -0.10
C PHE A 300 -8.11 -10.19 1.25
N SER A 301 -9.17 -10.76 1.81
CA SER A 301 -9.71 -10.38 3.11
C SER A 301 -9.67 -11.52 4.14
N LYS A 302 -9.28 -12.73 3.72
CA LYS A 302 -9.28 -13.94 4.56
C LYS A 302 -7.93 -14.64 4.51
N GLN A 303 -7.55 -15.30 5.61
CA GLN A 303 -6.32 -16.09 5.69
C GLN A 303 -6.33 -17.31 4.75
N GLU A 304 -7.51 -17.90 4.50
CA GLU A 304 -7.67 -19.03 3.57
C GLU A 304 -7.25 -18.66 2.15
N GLN A 305 -7.54 -17.45 1.70
CA GLN A 305 -7.11 -16.94 0.40
C GLN A 305 -5.59 -16.81 0.32
N TRP A 306 -4.96 -16.36 1.40
CA TRP A 306 -3.50 -16.31 1.51
C TRP A 306 -2.87 -17.71 1.58
N GLN A 307 -3.55 -18.66 2.20
CA GLN A 307 -3.10 -20.06 2.25
C GLN A 307 -3.16 -20.69 0.85
N GLU A 308 -4.23 -20.46 0.10
CA GLU A 308 -4.36 -20.89 -1.28
C GLU A 308 -3.24 -20.29 -2.15
N PHE A 309 -3.02 -18.97 -2.06
CA PHE A 309 -1.92 -18.30 -2.74
C PHE A 309 -0.56 -18.92 -2.37
N ASN A 310 -0.31 -19.16 -1.10
CA ASN A 310 0.95 -19.77 -0.66
C ASN A 310 1.15 -21.16 -1.29
N THR A 311 0.13 -21.99 -1.29
CA THR A 311 0.18 -23.34 -1.83
C THR A 311 0.32 -23.35 -3.36
N GLU A 312 -0.48 -22.55 -4.04
CA GLU A 312 -0.55 -22.55 -5.50
C GLU A 312 0.57 -21.77 -6.17
N ILE A 313 1.10 -20.74 -5.52
CA ILE A 313 2.10 -19.87 -6.11
C ILE A 313 3.48 -20.09 -5.47
N SER A 314 3.64 -19.77 -4.18
CA SER A 314 4.95 -19.80 -3.54
C SER A 314 5.53 -21.22 -3.43
N GLN A 315 4.76 -22.17 -2.91
CA GLN A 315 5.21 -23.57 -2.77
C GLN A 315 5.41 -24.26 -4.12
N TYR A 316 4.63 -23.88 -5.14
CA TYR A 316 4.77 -24.43 -6.49
C TYR A 316 6.08 -23.97 -7.16
N ALA A 317 6.53 -22.74 -6.93
CA ALA A 317 7.74 -22.20 -7.53
C ALA A 317 9.04 -22.67 -6.86
N VAL A 318 9.02 -22.84 -5.54
CA VAL A 318 10.20 -23.10 -4.72
C VAL A 318 11.06 -24.29 -5.16
N PRO A 319 10.51 -25.45 -5.57
CA PRO A 319 11.31 -26.57 -6.10
C PRO A 319 12.18 -26.18 -7.29
N ILE A 320 11.61 -25.39 -8.23
CA ILE A 320 12.31 -24.93 -9.44
C ILE A 320 13.40 -23.92 -9.09
N TYR A 321 13.12 -22.98 -8.17
CA TYR A 321 14.11 -22.04 -7.67
C TYR A 321 15.28 -22.72 -6.99
N ARG A 322 14.99 -23.77 -6.21
CA ARG A 322 16.03 -24.58 -5.55
C ARG A 322 16.86 -25.38 -6.55
N GLU A 323 16.21 -26.01 -7.55
CA GLU A 323 16.90 -26.75 -8.61
C GLU A 323 17.86 -25.84 -9.38
N PHE A 324 17.41 -24.64 -9.77
CA PHE A 324 18.26 -23.63 -10.40
C PHE A 324 19.45 -23.26 -9.49
N ALA A 325 19.18 -22.97 -8.22
CA ALA A 325 20.23 -22.60 -7.29
C ALA A 325 21.26 -23.74 -7.11
N THR A 326 20.80 -24.97 -6.98
CA THR A 326 21.68 -26.15 -6.83
C THR A 326 22.58 -26.34 -8.04
N LYS A 327 22.06 -26.04 -9.24
CA LYS A 327 22.81 -26.24 -10.49
C LYS A 327 23.80 -25.11 -10.79
N PHE A 328 23.41 -23.87 -10.56
CA PHE A 328 24.15 -22.71 -11.07
C PHE A 328 24.74 -21.79 -10.01
N LEU A 329 24.33 -21.91 -8.75
CA LEU A 329 24.76 -20.96 -7.72
C LEU A 329 25.77 -21.61 -6.74
N PRO A 330 26.72 -20.83 -6.21
CA PRO A 330 27.63 -21.33 -5.20
C PRO A 330 26.87 -21.69 -3.92
N TYR A 331 27.30 -22.77 -3.28
CA TYR A 331 26.79 -23.15 -1.95
C TYR A 331 27.19 -22.10 -0.90
N LEU A 332 26.45 -22.07 0.21
CA LEU A 332 26.87 -21.33 1.38
C LEU A 332 28.25 -21.80 1.82
N PRO A 333 29.20 -20.90 2.04
CA PRO A 333 30.50 -21.28 2.55
C PRO A 333 30.30 -22.00 3.88
N LYS A 334 31.00 -23.13 4.05
CA LYS A 334 31.14 -23.77 5.37
C LYS A 334 31.93 -22.79 6.23
N SER A 335 31.26 -22.06 7.10
CA SER A 335 31.89 -21.04 7.92
C SER A 335 32.97 -21.66 8.80
N SER A 336 34.20 -21.25 8.59
CA SER A 336 35.16 -21.24 9.70
C SER A 336 34.67 -20.14 10.64
N PRO A 337 34.45 -20.40 11.94
CA PRO A 337 34.05 -19.36 12.85
C PRO A 337 35.15 -18.31 12.91
N SER A 338 34.95 -17.17 12.30
CA SER A 338 35.76 -15.98 12.57
C SER A 338 35.47 -15.57 14.01
N THR A 339 36.31 -15.94 14.91
CA THR A 339 36.16 -15.82 16.36
C THR A 339 36.04 -14.34 16.85
N ASN A 340 36.23 -13.36 15.97
CA ASN A 340 36.34 -11.95 16.34
C ASN A 340 35.41 -10.97 15.60
N LYS A 341 34.51 -11.43 14.71
CA LYS A 341 33.58 -10.56 14.02
C LYS A 341 32.16 -10.67 14.61
N ARG A 342 31.48 -9.54 14.74
CA ARG A 342 30.04 -9.52 15.05
C ARG A 342 29.29 -10.31 13.98
N LYS A 343 28.30 -11.12 14.41
CA LYS A 343 27.44 -11.87 13.48
C LYS A 343 26.46 -10.93 12.80
N ILE A 344 26.37 -10.96 11.48
CA ILE A 344 25.48 -10.10 10.70
C ILE A 344 24.07 -10.71 10.63
N ILE A 345 23.08 -9.90 11.02
CA ILE A 345 21.66 -10.18 10.85
C ILE A 345 21.17 -9.33 9.70
N GLY A 346 20.84 -9.96 8.58
CA GLY A 346 20.27 -9.30 7.40
C GLY A 346 18.77 -9.18 7.51
N ILE A 347 18.20 -8.02 7.18
CA ILE A 347 16.76 -7.81 7.02
C ILE A 347 16.47 -7.55 5.55
N LEU A 348 15.63 -8.38 4.94
CA LEU A 348 15.25 -8.26 3.53
C LEU A 348 14.05 -7.34 3.38
N ARG A 349 14.19 -6.26 2.59
CA ARG A 349 13.10 -5.32 2.32
C ARG A 349 12.74 -5.28 0.84
N ASP A 350 11.44 -5.17 0.55
CA ASP A 350 10.95 -4.92 -0.81
C ASP A 350 11.40 -3.55 -1.31
N ARG A 351 11.27 -2.55 -0.47
CA ARG A 351 11.67 -1.14 -0.66
C ARG A 351 11.74 -0.47 0.72
N ILE A 352 12.42 0.65 0.78
CA ILE A 352 12.55 1.43 2.01
C ILE A 352 11.58 2.61 1.98
N VAL A 353 10.42 2.42 2.57
CA VAL A 353 9.38 3.44 2.70
C VAL A 353 8.81 3.40 4.12
N GLU A 354 8.35 4.54 4.62
CA GLU A 354 7.80 4.65 5.97
C GLU A 354 6.38 4.11 6.06
N ASN A 355 6.25 2.80 5.88
CA ASN A 355 5.01 2.07 6.08
C ASN A 355 4.97 1.37 7.46
N SER A 356 3.85 0.75 7.81
CA SER A 356 3.70 0.06 9.11
C SER A 356 4.80 -0.97 9.39
N PRO A 357 5.17 -1.90 8.48
CA PRO A 357 6.30 -2.79 8.69
C PRO A 357 7.62 -2.07 8.98
N PHE A 358 7.95 -1.02 8.23
CA PHE A 358 9.17 -0.24 8.46
C PHE A 358 9.20 0.37 9.86
N LYS A 359 8.09 0.95 10.30
CA LYS A 359 7.99 1.56 11.62
C LYS A 359 8.26 0.54 12.75
N VAL A 360 7.72 -0.67 12.61
CA VAL A 360 7.94 -1.79 13.55
C VAL A 360 9.41 -2.21 13.56
N GLU A 361 9.98 -2.46 12.39
CA GLU A 361 11.36 -2.90 12.23
C GLU A 361 12.35 -1.85 12.76
N TYR A 362 12.17 -0.59 12.34
CA TYR A 362 12.99 0.53 12.82
C TYR A 362 12.98 0.63 14.35
N SER A 363 11.79 0.49 14.95
CA SER A 363 11.62 0.60 16.40
C SER A 363 12.33 -0.53 17.14
N LEU A 364 12.23 -1.76 16.64
CA LEU A 364 12.98 -2.89 17.20
C LEU A 364 14.48 -2.67 17.04
N ILE A 365 14.95 -2.31 15.84
CA ILE A 365 16.37 -2.05 15.57
C ILE A 365 16.91 -1.00 16.52
N LYS A 366 16.22 0.13 16.70
CA LYS A 366 16.63 1.20 17.61
C LYS A 366 16.79 0.70 19.05
N ASN A 367 15.85 -0.11 19.54
CA ASN A 367 15.92 -0.67 20.88
C ASN A 367 17.07 -1.69 21.02
N LEU A 368 17.32 -2.52 19.99
CA LEU A 368 18.44 -3.46 19.98
C LEU A 368 19.79 -2.75 19.98
N LEU A 369 19.94 -1.69 19.18
CA LEU A 369 21.17 -0.91 19.13
C LEU A 369 21.47 -0.14 20.44
N ALA A 370 20.45 0.15 21.24
CA ALA A 370 20.62 0.70 22.58
C ALA A 370 21.10 -0.34 23.61
N SER A 371 21.07 -1.64 23.28
CA SER A 371 21.54 -2.72 24.15
C SER A 371 23.02 -3.04 23.91
N PRO A 372 23.90 -2.81 24.90
CA PRO A 372 25.31 -3.21 24.79
C PRO A 372 25.51 -4.71 24.51
N GLU A 373 24.66 -5.56 25.11
CA GLU A 373 24.68 -6.99 24.91
C GLU A 373 24.43 -7.38 23.45
N PHE A 374 23.55 -6.65 22.74
CA PHE A 374 23.32 -6.85 21.34
C PHE A 374 24.51 -6.37 20.49
N THR A 375 24.93 -5.12 20.68
CA THR A 375 25.94 -4.47 19.82
C THR A 375 27.35 -5.07 19.96
N GLN A 376 27.63 -5.75 21.07
CA GLN A 376 28.90 -6.48 21.23
C GLN A 376 28.99 -7.71 20.32
N HIS A 377 27.87 -8.35 20.01
CA HIS A 377 27.87 -9.66 19.34
C HIS A 377 27.25 -9.63 17.93
N TYR A 378 26.40 -8.65 17.65
CA TYR A 378 25.59 -8.63 16.44
C TYR A 378 25.64 -7.27 15.73
N GLU A 379 25.41 -7.33 14.43
CA GLU A 379 25.27 -6.18 13.55
C GLU A 379 24.06 -6.39 12.66
N ILE A 380 23.32 -5.31 12.35
CA ILE A 380 22.17 -5.37 11.45
C ILE A 380 22.52 -4.67 10.14
N LYS A 381 22.19 -5.32 9.02
CA LYS A 381 22.23 -4.75 7.68
C LYS A 381 20.88 -4.92 6.99
N ILE A 382 20.49 -3.96 6.16
CA ILE A 382 19.26 -4.04 5.37
C ILE A 382 19.60 -4.30 3.92
N TYR A 383 18.98 -5.33 3.35
CA TYR A 383 19.09 -5.72 1.95
C TYR A 383 17.78 -5.35 1.24
N CYS A 384 17.86 -4.39 0.30
CA CYS A 384 16.69 -3.85 -0.38
C CYS A 384 16.56 -4.40 -1.80
N MET A 385 15.42 -5.04 -2.10
CA MET A 385 15.08 -5.56 -3.42
C MET A 385 14.83 -4.45 -4.45
N SER A 386 14.58 -3.22 -4.01
CA SER A 386 14.27 -2.08 -4.87
C SER A 386 13.15 -2.39 -5.86
N LEU A 387 11.99 -2.78 -5.36
CA LEU A 387 10.80 -3.02 -6.19
C LEU A 387 10.17 -1.68 -6.61
N ILE A 388 10.85 -0.99 -7.52
CA ILE A 388 10.45 0.33 -8.03
C ILE A 388 9.10 0.32 -8.72
N GLU A 389 8.65 -0.84 -9.18
CA GLU A 389 7.32 -1.06 -9.73
C GLU A 389 6.21 -0.70 -8.73
N LYS A 390 6.49 -0.81 -7.43
CA LYS A 390 5.58 -0.35 -6.37
C LYS A 390 5.74 1.14 -6.08
N SER A 391 6.95 1.55 -5.80
CA SER A 391 7.38 2.94 -5.63
C SER A 391 8.90 3.01 -5.44
N GLU A 392 9.46 4.19 -5.62
CA GLU A 392 10.85 4.44 -5.23
C GLU A 392 11.07 4.35 -3.71
N ASN A 393 12.32 4.15 -3.32
CA ASN A 393 12.74 4.24 -1.93
C ASN A 393 12.60 5.68 -1.42
N ASN A 394 12.16 5.83 -0.18
CA ASN A 394 12.03 7.13 0.46
C ASN A 394 13.38 7.59 1.03
N PRO A 395 13.99 8.68 0.55
CA PRO A 395 15.28 9.16 1.03
C PRO A 395 15.28 9.49 2.53
N GLN A 396 14.16 9.94 3.07
CA GLN A 396 14.03 10.28 4.49
C GLN A 396 14.04 9.01 5.37
N ALA A 397 13.40 7.93 4.90
CA ALA A 397 13.44 6.64 5.59
C ALA A 397 14.86 6.05 5.57
N ILE A 398 15.57 6.14 4.45
CA ILE A 398 16.98 5.76 4.35
C ILE A 398 17.84 6.58 5.31
N ALA A 399 17.65 7.89 5.36
CA ALA A 399 18.38 8.77 6.28
C ALA A 399 18.11 8.46 7.76
N LYS A 400 16.89 8.02 8.12
CA LYS A 400 16.58 7.55 9.48
C LYS A 400 17.40 6.31 9.85
N LEU A 401 17.53 5.33 8.94
CA LEU A 401 18.36 4.14 9.15
C LEU A 401 19.84 4.49 9.25
N ALA A 402 20.34 5.34 8.37
CA ALA A 402 21.74 5.79 8.38
C ALA A 402 22.11 6.51 9.69
N LYS A 403 21.19 7.29 10.28
CA LYS A 403 21.37 7.92 11.61
C LYS A 403 21.51 6.90 12.74
N LEU A 404 20.96 5.70 12.59
CA LEU A 404 21.16 4.60 13.53
C LEU A 404 22.47 3.82 13.26
N GLY A 405 23.23 4.18 12.22
CA GLY A 405 24.43 3.46 11.81
C GLY A 405 24.13 2.18 11.02
N ILE A 406 22.92 2.02 10.51
CA ILE A 406 22.51 0.84 9.72
C ILE A 406 22.94 1.02 8.28
N GLU A 407 23.74 0.06 7.79
CA GLU A 407 24.08 -0.06 6.38
C GLU A 407 22.90 -0.62 5.58
N THR A 408 22.60 0.06 4.48
CA THR A 408 21.55 -0.35 3.53
C THR A 408 22.17 -0.69 2.19
N ILE A 409 22.04 -1.95 1.79
CA ILE A 409 22.45 -2.45 0.49
C ILE A 409 21.25 -2.34 -0.45
N ASP A 410 21.21 -1.27 -1.21
CA ASP A 410 20.16 -1.02 -2.22
C ASP A 410 20.64 -1.50 -3.59
N ILE A 411 20.12 -2.64 -4.03
CA ILE A 411 20.53 -3.23 -5.29
C ILE A 411 20.04 -2.44 -6.50
N GLY A 412 19.01 -1.62 -6.36
CA GLY A 412 18.48 -0.78 -7.43
C GLY A 412 19.44 0.33 -7.88
N LEU A 413 20.37 0.74 -7.02
CA LEU A 413 21.36 1.78 -7.37
C LEU A 413 22.36 1.30 -8.41
N GLY A 414 22.63 0.00 -8.50
CA GLY A 414 23.56 -0.60 -9.47
C GLY A 414 22.95 -0.91 -10.84
N PHE A 415 21.61 -0.86 -10.98
CA PHE A 415 20.93 -1.15 -12.24
C PHE A 415 20.51 0.14 -12.93
N ASN A 416 20.89 0.30 -14.21
CA ASN A 416 20.35 1.38 -15.05
C ASN A 416 18.83 1.27 -15.08
N LYS A 417 18.17 2.35 -14.66
CA LYS A 417 16.73 2.51 -14.75
C LYS A 417 16.33 2.68 -16.22
N ALA A 418 16.39 1.63 -17.01
CA ALA A 418 15.85 1.61 -18.36
C ALA A 418 14.34 1.37 -18.28
N GLY A 419 13.60 2.43 -17.98
CA GLY A 419 12.15 2.35 -17.86
C GLY A 419 11.68 1.45 -16.71
N PHE A 420 10.60 0.72 -16.93
CA PHE A 420 9.98 -0.19 -15.94
C PHE A 420 10.71 -1.54 -15.76
N TYR A 421 11.83 -1.77 -16.45
CA TYR A 421 12.35 -3.11 -16.68
C TYR A 421 13.64 -3.39 -15.92
N ASN A 422 13.50 -3.63 -14.62
CA ASN A 422 14.60 -4.20 -13.84
C ASN A 422 14.41 -5.71 -13.73
N SER A 423 15.41 -6.50 -14.12
CA SER A 423 15.35 -7.96 -13.99
C SER A 423 15.24 -8.37 -12.53
N HIS A 424 14.19 -9.10 -12.19
CA HIS A 424 13.99 -9.66 -10.85
C HIS A 424 15.01 -10.75 -10.54
N LEU A 425 15.40 -11.55 -11.56
CA LEU A 425 16.44 -12.56 -11.39
C LEU A 425 17.81 -11.91 -11.09
N GLN A 426 18.20 -10.88 -11.85
CA GLN A 426 19.47 -10.21 -11.60
C GLN A 426 19.50 -9.54 -10.22
N LYS A 427 18.42 -8.91 -9.80
CA LYS A 427 18.26 -8.37 -8.44
C LYS A 427 18.43 -9.46 -7.38
N ALA A 428 17.77 -10.60 -7.56
CA ALA A 428 17.88 -11.73 -6.63
C ALA A 428 19.32 -12.28 -6.54
N LEU A 429 19.99 -12.44 -7.69
CA LEU A 429 21.37 -12.92 -7.74
C LEU A 429 22.34 -11.95 -7.08
N ALA A 430 22.22 -10.65 -7.35
CA ALA A 430 23.06 -9.61 -6.76
C ALA A 430 22.86 -9.47 -5.25
N LEU A 431 21.61 -9.58 -4.77
CA LEU A 431 21.31 -9.60 -3.33
C LEU A 431 21.93 -10.82 -2.66
N ARG A 432 21.76 -12.01 -3.27
CA ARG A 432 22.34 -13.24 -2.74
C ARG A 432 23.88 -13.14 -2.66
N GLU A 433 24.52 -12.65 -3.71
CA GLU A 433 25.97 -12.43 -3.74
C GLU A 433 26.41 -11.48 -2.61
N SER A 434 25.70 -10.37 -2.42
CA SER A 434 25.98 -9.42 -1.33
C SER A 434 25.83 -10.07 0.05
N MET A 435 24.78 -10.86 0.28
CA MET A 435 24.57 -11.58 1.53
C MET A 435 25.66 -12.64 1.80
N LEU A 436 26.11 -13.35 0.76
CA LEU A 436 27.20 -14.33 0.88
C LEU A 436 28.55 -13.66 1.16
N ARG A 437 28.85 -12.55 0.49
CA ARG A 437 30.06 -11.76 0.73
C ARG A 437 30.12 -11.18 2.15
N ASP A 438 28.97 -10.74 2.66
CA ASP A 438 28.83 -10.21 4.01
C ASP A 438 28.76 -11.31 5.07
N GLU A 439 28.75 -12.59 4.69
CA GLU A 439 28.63 -13.74 5.59
C GLU A 439 27.41 -13.63 6.53
N VAL A 440 26.24 -13.28 5.97
CA VAL A 440 25.01 -13.13 6.75
C VAL A 440 24.69 -14.40 7.53
N ALA A 441 24.72 -14.30 8.85
CA ALA A 441 24.48 -15.43 9.74
C ALA A 441 22.98 -15.78 9.85
N MET A 442 22.13 -14.75 9.89
CA MET A 442 20.67 -14.87 9.94
C MET A 442 20.05 -13.89 8.95
N LEU A 443 19.15 -14.37 8.09
CA LEU A 443 18.34 -13.55 7.21
C LEU A 443 16.90 -13.50 7.72
N ILE A 444 16.41 -12.32 8.05
CA ILE A 444 15.03 -12.08 8.45
C ILE A 444 14.29 -11.49 7.25
N SER A 445 13.26 -12.18 6.76
CA SER A 445 12.42 -11.73 5.65
C SER A 445 11.02 -11.39 6.15
N PRO A 446 10.67 -10.09 6.23
CA PRO A 446 9.29 -9.67 6.46
C PRO A 446 8.42 -9.74 5.19
N ASN A 447 9.05 -10.03 4.05
CA ASN A 447 8.37 -10.11 2.76
C ASN A 447 8.07 -11.57 2.40
N ASN A 448 6.94 -11.79 1.76
CA ASN A 448 6.50 -13.10 1.35
C ASN A 448 5.79 -13.03 -0.01
N GLY A 449 6.00 -14.04 -0.85
CA GLY A 449 5.31 -14.14 -2.14
C GLY A 449 5.77 -13.15 -3.23
N TYR A 450 6.87 -12.42 -3.02
CA TYR A 450 7.35 -11.40 -3.97
C TYR A 450 8.26 -11.95 -5.09
N GLY A 451 8.32 -13.23 -5.29
CA GLY A 451 9.25 -13.84 -6.24
C GLY A 451 10.70 -13.76 -5.80
N ILE A 452 11.30 -12.57 -5.74
CA ILE A 452 12.69 -12.38 -5.27
C ILE A 452 12.86 -12.93 -3.85
N SER A 453 11.97 -12.63 -2.93
CA SER A 453 12.04 -13.14 -1.55
C SER A 453 11.99 -14.65 -1.50
N ASP A 454 11.10 -15.26 -2.27
CA ASP A 454 10.92 -16.71 -2.33
C ASP A 454 12.15 -17.39 -2.95
N PHE A 455 12.71 -16.79 -4.01
CA PHE A 455 13.95 -17.28 -4.63
C PHE A 455 15.14 -17.21 -3.66
N LEU A 456 15.31 -16.10 -2.94
CA LEU A 456 16.40 -15.93 -1.98
C LEU A 456 16.30 -16.95 -0.84
N LEU A 457 15.11 -17.15 -0.28
CA LEU A 457 14.88 -18.15 0.76
C LEU A 457 15.09 -19.58 0.23
N ALA A 458 14.58 -19.89 -0.97
CA ALA A 458 14.76 -21.21 -1.60
C ALA A 458 16.22 -21.53 -1.94
N SER A 459 16.98 -20.52 -2.38
CA SER A 459 18.40 -20.66 -2.76
C SER A 459 19.38 -20.59 -1.60
N ARG A 460 18.92 -20.40 -0.38
CA ARG A 460 19.71 -20.27 0.86
C ARG A 460 20.75 -19.14 0.79
N CYS A 461 20.43 -18.04 1.42
CA CYS A 461 21.30 -16.85 1.51
C CYS A 461 21.99 -16.71 2.87
N ALA A 462 21.51 -17.41 3.89
CA ALA A 462 22.05 -17.41 5.25
C ALA A 462 21.91 -18.78 5.90
N ARG A 463 22.66 -19.01 6.99
CA ARG A 463 22.59 -20.27 7.76
C ARG A 463 21.22 -20.45 8.38
N VAL A 464 20.65 -19.37 8.90
CA VAL A 464 19.32 -19.32 9.49
C VAL A 464 18.46 -18.33 8.69
N GLN A 465 17.31 -18.77 8.25
CA GLN A 465 16.36 -17.95 7.51
C GLN A 465 15.02 -17.90 8.24
N VAL A 466 14.59 -16.68 8.52
CA VAL A 466 13.47 -16.38 9.39
C VAL A 466 12.40 -15.66 8.60
N PHE A 467 11.17 -16.13 8.68
CA PHE A 467 10.03 -15.35 8.22
C PHE A 467 9.46 -14.50 9.36
N TRP A 468 9.43 -13.19 9.18
CA TRP A 468 8.80 -12.26 10.12
C TRP A 468 7.44 -11.79 9.61
N THR A 469 6.36 -12.31 10.20
CA THR A 469 5.02 -11.92 9.77
C THR A 469 4.60 -10.54 10.27
N HIS A 470 3.97 -9.78 9.37
CA HIS A 470 3.25 -8.53 9.64
C HIS A 470 1.73 -8.67 9.43
N GLY A 471 1.19 -9.88 9.57
CA GLY A 471 -0.24 -10.17 9.44
C GLY A 471 -0.59 -11.37 8.57
N ASN A 472 0.31 -11.82 7.68
CA ASN A 472 0.14 -13.07 6.95
C ASN A 472 0.76 -14.22 7.75
N PHE A 473 -0.06 -15.00 8.44
CA PHE A 473 0.37 -16.11 9.30
C PHE A 473 0.43 -17.46 8.59
N VAL A 474 0.12 -17.53 7.30
CA VAL A 474 0.02 -18.81 6.57
C VAL A 474 1.16 -19.03 5.58
N TYR A 475 2.10 -18.07 5.46
CA TYR A 475 3.21 -18.21 4.53
C TYR A 475 4.18 -19.30 4.98
N ASP A 476 4.38 -20.28 4.10
CA ASP A 476 5.25 -21.43 4.33
C ASP A 476 5.91 -21.91 3.05
N ILE A 477 7.24 -21.85 3.03
CA ILE A 477 8.07 -22.40 1.95
C ILE A 477 9.28 -23.09 2.54
N SER A 478 9.82 -24.05 1.78
CA SER A 478 10.96 -24.86 2.21
C SER A 478 12.29 -24.09 2.20
N GLY A 479 12.40 -22.96 2.70
CA GLY A 479 13.62 -22.17 2.90
C GLY A 479 13.56 -21.44 4.22
N ILE A 480 12.41 -21.55 4.91
CA ILE A 480 12.19 -20.94 6.21
C ILE A 480 12.53 -21.95 7.30
N ASP A 481 13.45 -21.59 8.18
CA ASP A 481 13.87 -22.42 9.32
C ASP A 481 12.99 -22.14 10.55
N THR A 482 12.56 -20.89 10.74
CA THR A 482 11.74 -20.47 11.89
C THR A 482 10.93 -19.21 11.55
N ARG A 483 10.00 -18.89 12.45
CA ARG A 483 9.05 -17.78 12.25
C ARG A 483 9.05 -16.82 13.43
N LEU A 484 8.96 -15.54 13.14
CA LEU A 484 8.95 -14.44 14.08
C LEU A 484 7.67 -13.62 13.93
N THR A 485 7.16 -13.06 15.03
CA THR A 485 6.06 -12.10 14.99
C THR A 485 6.17 -11.07 16.11
N HIS A 486 5.75 -9.84 15.82
CA HIS A 486 5.54 -8.81 16.85
C HIS A 486 4.08 -8.77 17.34
N ILE A 487 3.18 -9.44 16.63
CA ILE A 487 1.77 -9.59 16.98
C ILE A 487 1.63 -10.79 17.93
N CYS A 488 2.10 -10.64 19.15
CA CYS A 488 2.25 -11.76 20.09
C CYS A 488 1.69 -11.51 21.50
N ASN A 489 1.04 -10.38 21.71
CA ASN A 489 0.49 -10.02 23.03
C ASN A 489 1.50 -10.20 24.17
N ASN A 490 2.75 -9.79 23.98
CA ASN A 490 3.87 -9.95 24.91
C ASN A 490 4.27 -11.41 25.22
N GLN A 491 3.69 -12.38 24.55
CA GLN A 491 4.03 -13.80 24.71
C GLN A 491 5.32 -14.12 23.94
N LYS A 492 6.13 -15.01 24.52
CA LYS A 492 7.38 -15.51 23.89
C LYS A 492 7.10 -16.40 22.68
N SER A 493 5.98 -17.11 22.67
CA SER A 493 5.57 -17.99 21.58
C SER A 493 4.06 -17.93 21.39
N ILE A 494 3.64 -17.91 20.14
CA ILE A 494 2.23 -18.05 19.77
C ILE A 494 2.06 -19.13 18.72
N ALA A 495 0.92 -19.82 18.73
CA ALA A 495 0.50 -20.72 17.67
C ALA A 495 -0.62 -20.07 16.87
N HIS A 496 -0.49 -20.09 15.54
CA HIS A 496 -1.50 -19.54 14.63
C HIS A 496 -1.52 -20.33 13.33
N ASN A 497 -2.70 -20.78 12.90
CA ASN A 497 -2.89 -21.56 11.67
C ASN A 497 -1.94 -22.78 11.53
N GLY A 498 -1.71 -23.49 12.62
CA GLY A 498 -0.83 -24.67 12.62
C GLY A 498 0.67 -24.37 12.67
N PHE A 499 1.07 -23.10 12.65
CA PHE A 499 2.46 -22.68 12.77
C PHE A 499 2.80 -22.13 14.15
N SER A 500 4.03 -22.36 14.60
CA SER A 500 4.57 -21.74 15.79
C SER A 500 5.41 -20.52 15.40
N PHE A 501 5.19 -19.40 16.10
CA PHE A 501 5.91 -18.14 15.91
C PHE A 501 6.61 -17.76 17.21
N TYR A 502 7.87 -17.36 17.10
CA TYR A 502 8.57 -16.71 18.20
C TYR A 502 8.06 -15.27 18.35
N GLY A 503 7.60 -14.92 19.53
CA GLY A 503 7.07 -13.59 19.81
C GLY A 503 8.17 -12.62 20.20
N VAL A 504 8.22 -11.49 19.50
CA VAL A 504 9.10 -10.36 19.83
C VAL A 504 8.25 -9.11 19.90
N PRO A 505 7.74 -8.75 21.08
CA PRO A 505 6.94 -7.55 21.25
C PRO A 505 7.75 -6.32 20.81
N VAL A 506 7.14 -5.42 20.08
CA VAL A 506 7.81 -4.20 19.63
C VAL A 506 7.06 -2.98 20.16
N GLN A 507 7.80 -2.14 20.87
CA GLN A 507 7.34 -0.79 21.16
C GLN A 507 7.68 0.10 19.99
N MET A 508 6.68 0.64 19.35
CA MET A 508 6.85 1.58 18.25
C MET A 508 7.55 2.85 18.70
N ASP A 509 8.49 3.33 17.89
CA ASP A 509 9.19 4.58 18.19
C ASP A 509 8.23 5.77 18.19
N ARG A 510 8.39 6.65 19.15
CA ARG A 510 7.51 7.80 19.33
C ARG A 510 7.44 8.72 18.11
N SER A 511 8.53 8.85 17.36
CA SER A 511 8.53 9.67 16.15
C SER A 511 7.49 9.24 15.11
N PHE A 512 7.01 8.00 15.19
CA PHE A 512 5.93 7.50 14.35
C PHE A 512 4.54 7.60 14.98
N TYR A 513 4.45 7.39 16.28
CA TYR A 513 3.17 7.40 16.98
C TYR A 513 2.63 8.79 17.26
N ASN A 514 3.51 9.63 17.78
CA ASN A 514 3.12 10.92 18.31
C ASN A 514 4.22 11.95 18.07
N PRO A 515 4.55 12.24 16.78
CA PRO A 515 5.45 13.34 16.45
C PRO A 515 4.85 14.66 16.95
N LYS A 516 5.72 15.63 17.22
CA LYS A 516 5.25 16.97 17.57
C LYS A 516 4.53 17.61 16.39
N VAL A 517 3.30 18.03 16.62
CA VAL A 517 2.45 18.70 15.61
C VAL A 517 2.16 20.13 16.10
N PRO A 518 2.24 21.16 15.24
CA PRO A 518 1.86 22.52 15.59
C PRO A 518 0.39 22.60 16.03
N GLN A 519 0.11 23.31 17.12
CA GLN A 519 -1.26 23.44 17.65
C GLN A 519 -2.20 24.14 16.66
N GLU A 520 -1.68 25.09 15.90
CA GLU A 520 -2.42 25.78 14.83
C GLU A 520 -2.92 24.80 13.78
N LEU A 521 -2.06 23.88 13.33
CA LEU A 521 -2.44 22.87 12.34
C LEU A 521 -3.53 21.93 12.88
N ILE A 522 -3.48 21.58 14.17
CA ILE A 522 -4.53 20.77 14.81
C ILE A 522 -5.84 21.56 14.86
N ALA A 523 -5.78 22.83 15.26
CA ALA A 523 -6.96 23.69 15.34
C ALA A 523 -7.60 23.92 13.97
N ASP A 524 -6.82 24.24 12.95
CA ASP A 524 -7.27 24.44 11.58
C ASP A 524 -7.89 23.17 10.99
N THR A 525 -7.24 22.03 11.22
CA THR A 525 -7.79 20.75 10.77
C THR A 525 -9.11 20.41 11.46
N ARG A 526 -9.22 20.68 12.75
CA ARG A 526 -10.47 20.47 13.51
C ARG A 526 -11.58 21.40 13.03
N ALA A 527 -11.28 22.66 12.71
CA ALA A 527 -12.23 23.65 12.22
C ALA A 527 -12.91 23.22 10.90
N CYS A 528 -12.30 22.36 10.12
CA CYS A 528 -12.94 21.80 8.92
C CYS A 528 -14.17 20.92 9.22
N TYR A 529 -14.35 20.44 10.46
CA TYR A 529 -15.42 19.52 10.86
C TYR A 529 -16.32 20.07 11.94
N VAL A 530 -15.88 21.11 12.63
CA VAL A 530 -16.57 21.71 13.77
C VAL A 530 -16.82 23.16 13.47
N ASP A 531 -18.09 23.56 13.44
CA ASP A 531 -18.46 24.97 13.32
C ASP A 531 -18.15 25.68 14.66
N SER A 532 -17.16 26.55 14.66
CA SER A 532 -16.76 27.34 15.83
C SER A 532 -17.86 28.31 16.30
N ASN A 533 -18.84 28.62 15.44
CA ASN A 533 -19.98 29.49 15.73
C ASN A 533 -21.23 28.71 16.16
N ALA A 534 -21.15 27.39 16.25
CA ALA A 534 -22.28 26.57 16.69
C ALA A 534 -22.68 26.94 18.14
N LYS A 535 -23.99 27.06 18.39
CA LYS A 535 -24.51 27.38 19.73
C LYS A 535 -24.11 26.36 20.81
N GLN A 536 -23.78 25.16 20.41
CA GLN A 536 -23.33 24.07 21.28
C GLN A 536 -22.04 23.45 20.72
N PRO A 537 -21.12 22.97 21.58
CA PRO A 537 -19.91 22.32 21.13
C PRO A 537 -20.21 21.10 20.26
N ILE A 538 -19.42 20.94 19.19
CA ILE A 538 -19.45 19.75 18.35
C ILE A 538 -18.23 18.91 18.66
N TYR A 539 -18.45 17.62 18.86
CA TYR A 539 -17.42 16.63 19.18
C TYR A 539 -17.20 15.68 18.00
N LEU A 540 -15.98 15.17 17.93
CA LEU A 540 -15.56 14.29 16.85
C LEU A 540 -15.17 12.91 17.39
N PHE A 541 -15.71 11.86 16.81
CA PHE A 541 -15.27 10.51 17.07
C PHE A 541 -15.06 9.75 15.77
N GLY A 542 -14.32 8.67 15.82
CA GLY A 542 -14.09 7.92 14.59
C GLY A 542 -12.88 7.01 14.63
N VAL A 543 -12.36 6.72 13.44
CA VAL A 543 -11.21 5.86 13.23
C VAL A 543 -10.32 6.37 12.08
N ILE A 544 -9.04 6.03 12.14
CA ILE A 544 -8.07 6.28 11.07
C ILE A 544 -7.51 4.92 10.64
N GLY A 545 -7.75 4.52 9.40
CA GLY A 545 -7.31 3.23 8.87
C GLY A 545 -8.06 2.85 7.60
N ARG A 546 -7.74 1.70 7.02
CA ARG A 546 -8.40 1.24 5.80
C ARG A 546 -9.89 1.10 5.99
N LEU A 547 -10.70 1.69 5.09
CA LEU A 547 -12.17 1.69 5.18
C LEU A 547 -12.78 0.28 5.14
N VAL A 548 -12.09 -0.71 4.57
CA VAL A 548 -12.53 -2.12 4.60
C VAL A 548 -12.76 -2.64 6.02
N LYS A 549 -12.10 -2.06 7.03
CA LYS A 549 -12.26 -2.47 8.44
C LYS A 549 -13.57 -2.00 9.06
N ILE A 550 -14.13 -0.90 8.56
CA ILE A 550 -15.42 -0.37 9.02
C ILE A 550 -16.58 -0.83 8.14
N ASP A 551 -16.33 -1.60 7.10
CA ASP A 551 -17.32 -2.05 6.12
C ASP A 551 -18.17 -3.25 6.63
N SER A 552 -18.44 -3.30 7.90
CA SER A 552 -19.30 -4.27 8.55
C SER A 552 -20.67 -3.65 8.85
N LEU A 553 -21.76 -4.33 8.47
CA LEU A 553 -23.12 -3.86 8.77
C LEU A 553 -23.37 -3.75 10.28
N ALA A 554 -22.82 -4.66 11.07
CA ALA A 554 -22.92 -4.63 12.53
C ALA A 554 -22.28 -3.36 13.11
N TYR A 555 -21.06 -3.05 12.66
CA TYR A 555 -20.35 -1.83 13.07
C TYR A 555 -21.11 -0.57 12.62
N LEU A 556 -21.50 -0.49 11.34
CA LEU A 556 -22.21 0.69 10.81
C LEU A 556 -23.56 0.92 11.48
N ARG A 557 -24.31 -0.15 11.83
CA ARG A 557 -25.54 -0.03 12.64
C ARG A 557 -25.26 0.52 14.03
N SER A 558 -24.21 0.04 14.66
CA SER A 558 -23.79 0.54 15.98
C SER A 558 -23.40 2.02 15.93
N ILE A 559 -22.63 2.46 14.91
CA ILE A 559 -22.26 3.86 14.74
C ILE A 559 -23.51 4.74 14.44
N CYS A 560 -24.45 4.28 13.63
CA CYS A 560 -25.72 4.98 13.41
C CYS A 560 -26.51 5.13 14.71
N ALA A 561 -26.65 4.06 15.50
CA ALA A 561 -27.35 4.12 16.78
C ALA A 561 -26.66 5.04 17.80
N ILE A 562 -25.32 5.08 17.81
CA ILE A 562 -24.56 6.04 18.63
C ILE A 562 -24.86 7.47 18.18
N LEU A 563 -24.82 7.75 16.88
CA LEU A 563 -25.10 9.09 16.37
C LEU A 563 -26.54 9.53 16.64
N GLU A 564 -27.53 8.64 16.56
CA GLU A 564 -28.92 8.95 16.90
C GLU A 564 -29.08 9.43 18.34
N GLN A 565 -28.38 8.80 19.28
CA GLN A 565 -28.43 9.13 20.71
C GLN A 565 -27.58 10.34 21.10
N ASN A 566 -26.64 10.76 20.23
CA ASN A 566 -25.65 11.81 20.52
C ASN A 566 -25.63 12.88 19.41
N PRO A 567 -26.55 13.87 19.43
CA PRO A 567 -26.75 14.81 18.32
C PRO A 567 -25.57 15.74 18.07
N HIS A 568 -24.71 15.97 19.06
CA HIS A 568 -23.56 16.88 18.96
C HIS A 568 -22.29 16.21 18.46
N TRP A 569 -22.34 14.92 18.14
CA TRP A 569 -21.20 14.15 17.68
C TRP A 569 -21.22 13.91 16.17
N ARG A 570 -20.03 13.86 15.57
CA ARG A 570 -19.82 13.57 14.15
C ARG A 570 -18.81 12.45 14.02
N PHE A 571 -19.01 11.57 13.04
CA PHE A 571 -18.15 10.43 12.81
C PHE A 571 -17.16 10.70 11.67
N LEU A 572 -15.87 10.53 11.95
CA LEU A 572 -14.78 10.65 10.99
C LEU A 572 -14.18 9.27 10.69
N ALA A 573 -14.29 8.82 9.45
CA ALA A 573 -13.60 7.64 8.96
C ALA A 573 -12.56 8.06 7.92
N ARG A 574 -11.30 7.88 8.23
CA ARG A 574 -10.17 8.35 7.43
C ARG A 574 -9.31 7.20 6.97
N GLY A 575 -9.15 7.08 5.66
CA GLY A 575 -8.33 6.06 5.03
C GLY A 575 -8.79 5.70 3.63
N LEU A 576 -8.03 4.82 2.98
CA LEU A 576 -8.36 4.35 1.64
C LEU A 576 -9.38 3.21 1.68
N GLY A 577 -10.29 3.18 0.71
CA GLY A 577 -11.31 2.15 0.53
C GLY A 577 -12.51 2.64 -0.27
N ASN A 578 -13.52 1.79 -0.38
CA ASN A 578 -14.75 2.09 -1.13
C ASN A 578 -15.73 2.91 -0.26
N GLU A 579 -15.58 4.23 -0.32
CA GLU A 579 -16.43 5.18 0.39
C GLU A 579 -17.89 5.11 -0.09
N GLY A 580 -18.10 4.90 -1.39
CA GLY A 580 -19.43 4.84 -2.00
C GLY A 580 -20.26 3.68 -1.44
N GLU A 581 -19.67 2.49 -1.32
CA GLU A 581 -20.31 1.31 -0.75
C GLU A 581 -20.71 1.51 0.73
N ILE A 582 -19.81 2.12 1.50
CA ILE A 582 -20.09 2.42 2.91
C ILE A 582 -21.22 3.43 3.04
N LYS A 583 -21.21 4.51 2.25
CA LYS A 583 -22.30 5.50 2.22
C LYS A 583 -23.63 4.88 1.81
N GLN A 584 -23.63 3.95 0.87
CA GLN A 584 -24.82 3.20 0.48
C GLN A 584 -25.38 2.37 1.64
N LYS A 585 -24.53 1.66 2.36
CA LYS A 585 -24.93 0.89 3.56
C LYS A 585 -25.48 1.80 4.65
N ILE A 586 -24.83 2.94 4.92
CA ILE A 586 -25.33 3.93 5.89
C ILE A 586 -26.72 4.45 5.47
N SER A 587 -26.90 4.77 4.18
CA SER A 587 -28.18 5.24 3.65
C SER A 587 -29.30 4.19 3.79
N GLN A 588 -28.97 2.90 3.71
CA GLN A 588 -29.91 1.81 3.96
C GLN A 588 -30.29 1.67 5.44
N ILE A 589 -29.40 2.03 6.36
CA ILE A 589 -29.64 1.99 7.80
C ILE A 589 -30.43 3.23 8.22
N ASN A 590 -29.89 4.42 7.97
CA ASN A 590 -30.54 5.70 8.26
C ASN A 590 -29.96 6.83 7.38
N PRO A 591 -30.64 7.21 6.28
CA PRO A 591 -30.13 8.23 5.36
C PRO A 591 -29.99 9.63 5.99
N GLN A 592 -30.74 9.94 7.07
CA GLN A 592 -30.68 11.24 7.74
C GLN A 592 -29.35 11.45 8.49
N LEU A 593 -28.63 10.39 8.79
CA LEU A 593 -27.33 10.47 9.48
C LEU A 593 -26.16 10.70 8.53
N LEU A 594 -26.32 10.48 7.23
CA LEU A 594 -25.23 10.57 6.25
C LEU A 594 -24.45 11.90 6.32
N PRO A 595 -25.08 13.08 6.53
CA PRO A 595 -24.36 14.35 6.67
C PRO A 595 -23.44 14.44 7.90
N ARG A 596 -23.57 13.51 8.85
CA ARG A 596 -22.75 13.45 10.06
C ARG A 596 -21.56 12.48 9.94
N PHE A 597 -21.42 11.81 8.78
CA PHE A 597 -20.27 10.97 8.42
C PHE A 597 -19.33 11.73 7.49
N PHE A 598 -18.06 11.75 7.86
CA PHE A 598 -17.02 12.42 7.09
C PHE A 598 -15.96 11.42 6.64
N PHE A 599 -15.80 11.33 5.32
CA PHE A 599 -14.78 10.52 4.66
C PHE A 599 -13.85 11.47 3.88
N SER A 600 -12.56 11.18 3.80
CA SER A 600 -11.64 11.99 2.98
C SER A 600 -10.34 11.30 2.61
N GLY A 601 -10.39 10.02 2.32
CA GLY A 601 -9.23 9.29 1.84
C GLY A 601 -8.07 9.24 2.84
N TYR A 602 -6.84 9.18 2.32
CA TYR A 602 -5.62 9.15 3.13
C TYR A 602 -5.38 10.48 3.84
N VAL A 603 -5.01 10.40 5.10
CA VAL A 603 -4.70 11.58 5.95
C VAL A 603 -3.45 11.32 6.79
N ASP A 604 -2.82 12.40 7.25
CA ASP A 604 -1.76 12.32 8.23
C ASP A 604 -2.32 11.94 9.62
N SER A 605 -2.09 10.71 10.05
CA SER A 605 -2.54 10.21 11.37
C SER A 605 -1.95 11.00 12.54
N ALA A 606 -0.78 11.62 12.35
CA ALA A 606 -0.17 12.46 13.36
C ALA A 606 -1.07 13.65 13.72
N VAL A 607 -1.65 14.30 12.73
CA VAL A 607 -2.57 15.45 12.92
C VAL A 607 -3.97 14.98 13.30
N TYR A 608 -4.54 14.08 12.49
CA TYR A 608 -5.94 13.67 12.65
C TYR A 608 -6.24 12.92 13.95
N GLY A 609 -5.26 12.23 14.51
CA GLY A 609 -5.41 11.61 15.82
C GLY A 609 -5.60 12.62 16.96
N HIS A 610 -5.15 13.88 16.79
CA HIS A 610 -5.34 14.95 17.78
C HIS A 610 -6.69 15.64 17.69
N ILE A 611 -7.43 15.52 16.59
CA ILE A 611 -8.74 16.18 16.46
C ILE A 611 -9.91 15.33 16.93
N LEU A 612 -9.73 14.00 17.13
CA LEU A 612 -10.76 13.12 17.64
C LEU A 612 -10.85 13.24 19.17
N ASP A 613 -12.07 13.41 19.67
CA ASP A 613 -12.36 13.41 21.10
C ASP A 613 -12.60 12.00 21.65
N PHE A 614 -12.94 11.04 20.78
CA PHE A 614 -13.20 9.66 21.13
C PHE A 614 -12.86 8.72 19.97
N TRP A 615 -12.29 7.55 20.26
CA TRP A 615 -12.00 6.51 19.29
C TRP A 615 -12.97 5.33 19.45
N ALA A 616 -13.82 5.12 18.45
CA ALA A 616 -14.74 3.99 18.38
C ALA A 616 -14.15 2.90 17.49
N ASP A 617 -13.41 1.94 18.08
CA ASP A 617 -12.69 0.93 17.32
C ASP A 617 -13.63 0.04 16.48
N SER A 618 -13.20 -0.34 15.29
CA SER A 618 -14.03 -1.12 14.37
C SER A 618 -14.05 -2.62 14.71
N PHE A 619 -15.14 -3.28 14.33
CA PHE A 619 -15.31 -4.72 14.47
C PHE A 619 -16.12 -5.32 13.29
N PRO A 620 -15.96 -6.60 12.97
CA PRO A 620 -15.12 -7.61 13.64
C PRO A 620 -13.61 -7.38 13.43
N MET A 621 -13.22 -6.47 12.54
CA MET A 621 -11.83 -6.18 12.22
C MET A 621 -11.36 -4.90 12.91
N GLU A 622 -10.54 -5.03 13.96
CA GLU A 622 -10.01 -3.89 14.71
C GLU A 622 -9.00 -3.05 13.91
N GLN A 623 -8.80 -1.80 14.30
CA GLN A 623 -7.82 -0.88 13.65
C GLN A 623 -6.36 -1.21 14.02
N GLY A 624 -6.11 -1.94 15.10
CA GLY A 624 -4.76 -2.34 15.51
C GLY A 624 -3.87 -1.15 15.85
N GLU A 625 -2.74 -1.00 15.14
CA GLU A 625 -1.73 0.03 15.42
C GLU A 625 -2.27 1.45 15.37
N SER A 626 -3.20 1.77 14.48
CA SER A 626 -3.77 3.13 14.40
C SER A 626 -4.50 3.53 15.69
N ARG A 627 -5.14 2.57 16.38
CA ARG A 627 -5.76 2.81 17.71
C ARG A 627 -4.68 3.07 18.76
N ILE A 628 -3.59 2.30 18.72
CA ILE A 628 -2.48 2.50 19.67
C ILE A 628 -1.82 3.86 19.43
N GLU A 629 -1.64 4.28 18.17
CA GLU A 629 -1.20 5.63 17.81
C GLU A 629 -2.12 6.73 18.40
N TYR A 630 -3.44 6.52 18.34
CA TYR A 630 -4.40 7.44 18.93
C TYR A 630 -4.27 7.51 20.47
N VAL A 631 -4.22 6.34 21.13
CA VAL A 631 -4.07 6.27 22.60
C VAL A 631 -2.78 6.98 23.07
N ALA A 632 -1.69 6.81 22.33
CA ALA A 632 -0.40 7.46 22.61
C ALA A 632 -0.47 8.99 22.57
N LYS A 633 -1.45 9.59 21.90
CA LYS A 633 -1.63 11.05 21.87
C LYS A 633 -2.27 11.60 23.12
N GLY A 634 -2.86 10.76 23.97
CA GLY A 634 -3.49 11.16 25.22
C GLY A 634 -4.64 12.17 25.03
N ARG A 635 -5.34 12.10 23.89
CA ARG A 635 -6.37 13.08 23.53
C ARG A 635 -7.76 12.69 24.00
N GLY A 636 -8.08 11.40 23.91
CA GLY A 636 -9.41 10.90 24.27
C GLY A 636 -9.40 9.40 24.56
N LEU A 637 -10.54 8.90 25.02
CA LEU A 637 -10.72 7.49 25.32
C LEU A 637 -10.89 6.66 24.04
N SER A 638 -10.55 5.37 24.10
CA SER A 638 -10.84 4.41 23.05
C SER A 638 -11.73 3.27 23.57
N LEU A 639 -12.76 2.91 22.79
CA LEU A 639 -13.63 1.75 23.05
C LEU A 639 -13.29 0.63 22.08
N ARG A 640 -13.21 -0.60 22.61
CA ARG A 640 -12.95 -1.82 21.82
C ARG A 640 -14.13 -2.79 21.88
N TYR A 641 -14.20 -3.64 20.87
CA TYR A 641 -15.11 -4.79 20.85
C TYR A 641 -14.31 -6.09 21.01
N TYR A 642 -14.79 -7.01 21.86
CA TYR A 642 -14.26 -8.34 22.06
C TYR A 642 -15.37 -9.37 21.88
N GLU A 643 -15.04 -10.54 21.38
CA GLU A 643 -16.03 -11.61 21.21
C GLU A 643 -16.56 -12.15 22.54
N SER A 644 -15.75 -12.07 23.60
CA SER A 644 -16.16 -12.51 24.93
C SER A 644 -15.34 -11.89 26.06
N ALA A 645 -15.93 -11.83 27.26
CA ALA A 645 -15.24 -11.44 28.48
C ALA A 645 -14.06 -12.37 28.81
N LYS A 646 -14.14 -13.65 28.44
CA LYS A 646 -13.07 -14.62 28.62
C LYS A 646 -11.85 -14.29 27.74
N GLU A 647 -12.08 -13.83 26.53
CA GLU A 647 -11.01 -13.36 25.63
C GLU A 647 -10.29 -12.15 26.24
N LEU A 648 -11.04 -11.17 26.74
CA LEU A 648 -10.47 -10.01 27.42
C LEU A 648 -9.61 -10.43 28.62
N GLU A 649 -10.12 -11.30 29.49
CA GLU A 649 -9.40 -11.77 30.67
C GLU A 649 -8.14 -12.56 30.30
N SER A 650 -8.21 -13.48 29.35
CA SER A 650 -7.05 -14.25 28.91
C SER A 650 -5.97 -13.36 28.28
N THR A 651 -6.39 -12.32 27.59
CA THR A 651 -5.46 -11.38 26.95
C THR A 651 -4.75 -10.48 27.99
N PHE A 652 -5.44 -10.01 29.01
CA PHE A 652 -4.87 -9.06 29.97
C PHE A 652 -4.29 -9.71 31.22
N VAL A 653 -4.97 -10.68 31.84
CA VAL A 653 -4.56 -11.24 33.13
C VAL A 653 -3.28 -12.06 33.03
N CYS A 654 -3.21 -12.98 32.07
CA CYS A 654 -2.01 -13.81 31.86
C CYS A 654 -0.78 -12.96 31.57
N GLN A 655 -0.94 -11.92 30.75
CA GLN A 655 0.17 -11.02 30.39
C GLN A 655 0.67 -10.21 31.58
N LEU A 656 -0.21 -9.74 32.46
CA LEU A 656 0.18 -8.96 33.64
C LEU A 656 0.97 -9.81 34.62
N ASP A 657 0.55 -11.03 34.90
CA ASP A 657 1.24 -11.91 35.85
C ASP A 657 2.60 -12.37 35.33
N GLU A 658 2.71 -12.68 34.01
CA GLU A 658 3.99 -13.03 33.36
C GLU A 658 4.98 -11.85 33.35
N THR A 659 4.51 -10.63 33.32
CA THR A 659 5.32 -9.42 33.25
C THR A 659 5.48 -8.73 34.61
N ARG A 660 5.00 -9.33 35.70
CA ARG A 660 5.01 -8.77 37.06
C ARG A 660 6.35 -8.18 37.45
N GLY A 661 7.44 -8.94 37.36
CA GLY A 661 8.76 -8.46 37.75
C GLY A 661 9.26 -7.27 36.93
N ILE A 662 8.84 -7.17 35.67
CA ILE A 662 9.16 -6.01 34.80
C ILE A 662 8.36 -4.78 35.30
N ILE A 663 7.06 -4.95 35.58
CA ILE A 663 6.18 -3.89 36.08
C ILE A 663 6.70 -3.35 37.40
N GLU A 664 7.03 -4.23 38.35
CA GLU A 664 7.60 -3.84 39.65
C GLU A 664 8.90 -3.06 39.47
N ALA A 665 9.80 -3.50 38.60
CA ALA A 665 11.05 -2.80 38.30
C ALA A 665 10.80 -1.41 37.70
N ILE A 666 9.83 -1.26 36.77
CA ILE A 666 9.46 0.04 36.18
C ILE A 666 8.90 0.97 37.26
N ILE A 667 8.00 0.48 38.12
CA ILE A 667 7.43 1.27 39.21
C ILE A 667 8.53 1.77 40.16
N ASP A 668 9.45 0.88 40.54
CA ASP A 668 10.56 1.25 41.44
C ASP A 668 11.56 2.23 40.79
N GLU A 669 11.82 2.12 39.52
CA GLU A 669 12.62 3.08 38.76
C GLU A 669 11.95 4.47 38.73
N CYS A 670 10.65 4.51 38.40
CA CYS A 670 9.89 5.75 38.36
C CYS A 670 9.82 6.48 39.71
N ARG A 671 9.85 5.76 40.84
CA ARG A 671 9.90 6.34 42.19
C ARG A 671 11.24 6.97 42.52
N ARG A 672 12.35 6.53 41.93
CA ARG A 672 13.70 7.01 42.15
C ARG A 672 14.06 8.24 41.33
N VAL A 673 13.25 8.59 40.35
CA VAL A 673 13.46 9.77 39.50
C VAL A 673 12.97 10.99 40.24
N ASP A 674 13.90 11.89 40.58
CA ASP A 674 13.59 13.23 41.12
C ASP A 674 13.05 14.09 39.96
N PRO A 675 11.79 14.57 40.01
CA PRO A 675 11.22 15.41 38.97
C PRO A 675 11.90 16.78 38.82
N ALA A 676 12.71 17.22 39.83
CA ALA A 676 13.45 18.49 39.81
C ALA A 676 14.86 18.37 39.21
N GLY A 677 15.35 17.16 38.89
CA GLY A 677 16.68 16.97 38.37
C GLY A 677 16.76 17.16 36.87
N GLU A 678 17.61 18.07 36.39
CA GLU A 678 17.90 18.42 34.99
C GLU A 678 18.41 17.29 34.09
N LYS A 679 18.28 16.07 34.49
CA LYS A 679 18.55 14.88 33.63
C LYS A 679 17.25 14.19 33.29
N VAL A 680 16.45 14.82 32.43
CA VAL A 680 15.50 14.06 31.55
C VAL A 680 16.35 13.27 30.58
N ASP A 681 16.82 12.15 31.08
CA ASP A 681 17.54 11.16 30.29
C ASP A 681 16.66 10.67 29.17
N SER A 682 17.24 10.11 28.14
CA SER A 682 16.71 9.60 26.88
C SER A 682 15.46 8.70 26.95
N ARG A 683 14.86 8.48 28.10
CA ARG A 683 13.64 7.67 28.34
C ARG A 683 12.32 8.44 28.13
N GLY A 684 12.36 9.76 27.93
CA GLY A 684 11.24 10.54 27.41
C GLY A 684 9.96 10.57 28.25
N GLU A 685 8.86 10.92 27.58
CA GLU A 685 7.54 11.20 28.16
C GLU A 685 6.87 10.01 28.86
N ASN A 686 7.19 8.74 28.51
CA ASN A 686 6.64 7.59 29.23
C ASN A 686 6.98 7.62 30.72
N SER A 687 8.22 7.97 31.07
CA SER A 687 8.65 8.10 32.46
C SER A 687 7.88 9.21 33.18
N VAL A 688 7.62 10.33 32.51
CA VAL A 688 6.82 11.42 33.05
C VAL A 688 5.38 11.03 33.27
N LEU A 689 4.76 10.34 32.29
CA LEU A 689 3.39 9.84 32.39
C LEU A 689 3.23 8.83 33.53
N LEU A 690 4.19 7.93 33.72
CA LEU A 690 4.20 6.95 34.78
C LEU A 690 4.46 7.57 36.16
N HIS A 691 5.37 8.52 36.22
CA HIS A 691 5.63 9.28 37.46
C HIS A 691 4.37 10.04 37.91
N ASN A 692 3.71 10.77 37.00
CA ASN A 692 2.47 11.49 37.29
C ASN A 692 1.34 10.54 37.72
N ALA A 693 1.28 9.32 37.14
CA ALA A 693 0.30 8.32 37.52
C ALA A 693 0.52 7.78 38.94
N LEU A 694 1.78 7.63 39.36
CA LEU A 694 2.16 7.26 40.73
C LEU A 694 1.83 8.36 41.71
N GLU A 695 2.15 9.64 41.42
CA GLU A 695 1.78 10.79 42.22
C GLU A 695 0.28 10.99 42.35
N SER A 696 -0.47 10.76 41.25
CA SER A 696 -1.94 10.84 41.22
C SER A 696 -2.63 9.62 41.86
N THR A 697 -1.86 8.71 42.42
CA THR A 697 -2.34 7.50 43.11
C THR A 697 -3.24 6.60 42.25
N PHE A 698 -3.09 6.64 40.92
CA PHE A 698 -3.82 5.69 40.03
C PHE A 698 -3.41 4.25 40.33
N PHE A 699 -2.12 4.05 40.62
CA PHE A 699 -1.59 2.80 41.14
C PHE A 699 -0.30 3.09 41.92
N SER A 700 0.02 2.24 42.89
CA SER A 700 1.23 2.39 43.71
C SER A 700 2.12 1.15 43.70
N ASN A 701 1.60 0.01 43.30
CA ASN A 701 2.32 -1.28 43.24
C ASN A 701 1.68 -2.17 42.17
N PHE A 702 2.22 -3.36 41.97
CA PHE A 702 1.72 -4.30 40.97
C PHE A 702 0.23 -4.64 41.19
N ALA A 703 -0.19 -4.88 42.42
CA ALA A 703 -1.59 -5.28 42.70
C ALA A 703 -2.58 -4.17 42.32
N SER A 704 -2.32 -2.92 42.76
CA SER A 704 -3.14 -1.76 42.41
C SER A 704 -3.09 -1.44 40.91
N TYR A 705 -1.92 -1.63 40.25
CA TYR A 705 -1.80 -1.48 38.81
C TYR A 705 -2.68 -2.52 38.07
N LYS A 706 -2.61 -3.78 38.47
CA LYS A 706 -3.43 -4.86 37.91
C LYS A 706 -4.93 -4.57 38.04
N GLU A 707 -5.35 -4.12 39.21
CA GLU A 707 -6.75 -3.74 39.46
C GLU A 707 -7.19 -2.58 38.57
N CYS A 708 -6.38 -1.51 38.51
CA CYS A 708 -6.62 -0.34 37.65
C CYS A 708 -6.78 -0.75 36.17
N VAL A 709 -5.88 -1.60 35.64
CA VAL A 709 -5.94 -2.08 34.25
C VAL A 709 -7.21 -2.87 34.00
N LEU A 710 -7.58 -3.78 34.91
CA LEU A 710 -8.77 -4.62 34.73
C LEU A 710 -10.07 -3.83 34.81
N GLU A 711 -10.16 -2.88 35.74
CA GLU A 711 -11.30 -1.97 35.84
C GLU A 711 -11.43 -1.12 34.58
N PHE A 712 -10.35 -0.47 34.16
CA PHE A 712 -10.32 0.35 32.95
C PHE A 712 -10.67 -0.46 31.70
N ALA A 713 -10.15 -1.69 31.57
CA ALA A 713 -10.43 -2.57 30.44
C ALA A 713 -11.92 -2.95 30.37
N ARG A 714 -12.57 -3.22 31.51
CA ARG A 714 -14.02 -3.52 31.57
C ARG A 714 -14.86 -2.30 31.15
N GLU A 715 -14.46 -1.11 31.52
CA GLU A 715 -15.17 0.13 31.16
C GLU A 715 -15.07 0.45 29.66
N THR A 716 -13.93 0.14 29.04
CA THR A 716 -13.59 0.52 27.67
C THR A 716 -13.65 -0.65 26.67
N SER A 717 -14.26 -1.78 27.05
CA SER A 717 -14.47 -2.94 26.19
C SER A 717 -15.95 -3.32 26.18
N ALA A 718 -16.45 -3.73 25.02
CA ALA A 718 -17.82 -4.21 24.82
C ALA A 718 -17.83 -5.63 24.25
N PHE A 719 -18.83 -6.42 24.56
CA PHE A 719 -18.97 -7.83 24.16
C PHE A 719 -20.23 -8.09 23.33
N SER A 720 -20.98 -7.05 23.02
CA SER A 720 -22.13 -7.07 22.11
C SER A 720 -22.30 -5.70 21.44
N GLU A 721 -23.02 -5.66 20.31
CA GLU A 721 -23.37 -4.43 19.64
C GLU A 721 -24.14 -3.46 20.54
N ALA A 722 -25.08 -3.98 21.34
CA ALA A 722 -25.88 -3.18 22.27
C ALA A 722 -25.00 -2.55 23.36
N GLU A 723 -24.11 -3.34 23.96
CA GLU A 723 -23.16 -2.85 24.97
C GLU A 723 -22.15 -1.85 24.38
N TYR A 724 -21.75 -2.06 23.11
CA TYR A 724 -20.87 -1.13 22.41
C TYR A 724 -21.52 0.26 22.26
N VAL A 725 -22.79 0.29 21.85
CA VAL A 725 -23.57 1.53 21.74
C VAL A 725 -23.77 2.19 23.09
N GLU A 726 -24.13 1.42 24.12
CA GLU A 726 -24.32 1.91 25.49
C GLU A 726 -23.03 2.55 26.04
N LYS A 727 -21.92 1.82 25.98
CA LYS A 727 -20.63 2.30 26.50
C LYS A 727 -20.10 3.50 25.72
N ALA A 728 -20.22 3.49 24.38
CA ALA A 728 -19.86 4.66 23.56
C ALA A 728 -20.66 5.89 23.98
N THR A 729 -21.98 5.76 24.10
CA THR A 729 -22.85 6.87 24.54
C THR A 729 -22.51 7.35 25.95
N ARG A 730 -22.18 6.43 26.88
CA ARG A 730 -21.73 6.78 28.23
C ARG A 730 -20.41 7.58 28.21
N ILE A 731 -19.44 7.16 27.41
CA ILE A 731 -18.13 7.85 27.24
C ILE A 731 -18.36 9.24 26.63
N MET A 732 -19.21 9.36 25.62
CA MET A 732 -19.54 10.63 24.99
C MET A 732 -20.20 11.60 25.97
N ARG A 733 -21.18 11.14 26.75
CA ARG A 733 -21.82 11.93 27.78
C ARG A 733 -20.84 12.37 28.87
N LEU A 734 -19.93 11.49 29.27
CA LEU A 734 -18.86 11.85 30.21
C LEU A 734 -18.00 12.98 29.66
N CYS A 735 -17.61 12.91 28.38
CA CYS A 735 -16.85 13.97 27.72
C CYS A 735 -17.59 15.32 27.68
N GLU A 736 -18.93 15.28 27.49
CA GLU A 736 -19.76 16.49 27.44
C GLU A 736 -20.04 17.08 28.83
N LEU A 737 -20.38 16.25 29.81
CA LEU A 737 -20.96 16.66 31.08
C LEU A 737 -19.95 16.78 32.22
N ASP A 738 -18.88 15.98 32.18
CA ASP A 738 -17.81 16.01 33.17
C ASP A 738 -16.42 15.87 32.52
N PRO A 739 -15.94 16.97 31.88
CA PRO A 739 -14.63 17.00 31.23
C PRO A 739 -13.48 16.68 32.17
N SER A 740 -13.62 16.94 33.49
CA SER A 740 -12.58 16.68 34.50
C SER A 740 -12.41 15.17 34.71
N GLU A 741 -13.50 14.45 34.91
CA GLU A 741 -13.45 12.99 35.07
C GLU A 741 -13.08 12.32 33.74
N TYR A 742 -13.52 12.86 32.59
CA TYR A 742 -13.08 12.40 31.27
C TYR A 742 -11.56 12.51 31.14
N ALA A 743 -10.98 13.68 31.46
CA ALA A 743 -9.54 13.91 31.41
C ALA A 743 -8.77 12.97 32.37
N ARG A 744 -9.32 12.71 33.59
CA ARG A 744 -8.74 11.75 34.52
C ARG A 744 -8.69 10.33 33.92
N LYS A 745 -9.76 9.88 33.28
CA LYS A 745 -9.79 8.55 32.61
C LYS A 745 -8.84 8.49 31.41
N VAL A 746 -8.69 9.58 30.66
CA VAL A 746 -7.68 9.68 29.57
C VAL A 746 -6.27 9.60 30.16
N ALA A 747 -6.00 10.22 31.32
CA ALA A 747 -4.69 10.11 31.97
C ALA A 747 -4.40 8.67 32.44
N ILE A 748 -5.38 7.95 32.96
CA ILE A 748 -5.26 6.51 33.30
C ILE A 748 -4.94 5.69 32.05
N GLN A 749 -5.67 5.91 30.94
CA GLN A 749 -5.40 5.25 29.67
C GLN A 749 -3.96 5.49 29.20
N SER A 750 -3.50 6.72 29.29
CA SER A 750 -2.14 7.12 28.88
C SER A 750 -1.07 6.47 29.76
N ALA A 751 -1.30 6.35 31.08
CA ALA A 751 -0.39 5.68 32.01
C ALA A 751 -0.32 4.16 31.73
N ILE A 752 -1.46 3.51 31.48
CA ILE A 752 -1.51 2.09 31.07
C ILE A 752 -0.77 1.89 29.75
N HIS A 753 -0.94 2.80 28.79
CA HIS A 753 -0.21 2.77 27.52
C HIS A 753 1.29 2.94 27.73
N ALA A 754 1.73 3.88 28.54
CA ALA A 754 3.14 4.12 28.85
C ALA A 754 3.79 2.89 29.51
N MET A 755 3.12 2.26 30.48
CA MET A 755 3.59 1.03 31.10
C MET A 755 3.72 -0.11 30.08
N ASN A 756 2.70 -0.34 29.24
CA ASN A 756 2.75 -1.33 28.16
C ASN A 756 3.90 -1.06 27.18
N SER A 757 4.16 0.19 26.89
CA SER A 757 5.27 0.61 26.03
C SER A 757 6.63 0.20 26.60
N GLU A 758 6.86 0.47 27.89
CA GLU A 758 8.08 0.08 28.59
C GLU A 758 8.23 -1.45 28.70
N ILE A 759 7.14 -2.15 28.98
CA ILE A 759 7.13 -3.63 29.01
C ILE A 759 7.54 -4.17 27.64
N LYS A 760 6.92 -3.69 26.56
CA LYS A 760 7.21 -4.13 25.19
C LYS A 760 8.65 -3.87 24.78
N ALA A 761 9.20 -2.69 25.13
CA ALA A 761 10.57 -2.34 24.81
C ALA A 761 11.56 -3.32 25.48
N ARG A 762 11.37 -3.61 26.76
CA ARG A 762 12.23 -4.53 27.53
C ARG A 762 12.09 -5.97 27.07
N LEU A 763 10.87 -6.45 26.88
CA LEU A 763 10.62 -7.80 26.40
C LEU A 763 11.12 -8.00 24.98
N GLY A 764 10.95 -7.01 24.09
CA GLY A 764 11.40 -7.09 22.71
C GLY A 764 12.88 -7.36 22.59
N VAL A 765 13.70 -6.59 23.29
CA VAL A 765 15.17 -6.80 23.33
C VAL A 765 15.52 -8.16 23.93
N ARG A 766 14.93 -8.49 25.10
CA ARG A 766 15.18 -9.76 25.80
C ARG A 766 14.82 -10.98 24.95
N TYR A 767 13.64 -10.96 24.32
CA TYR A 767 13.16 -12.08 23.52
C TYR A 767 13.95 -12.21 22.21
N PHE A 768 14.25 -11.08 21.58
CA PHE A 768 15.06 -11.12 20.35
C PHE A 768 16.48 -11.64 20.62
N LEU A 769 17.12 -11.22 21.70
CA LEU A 769 18.44 -11.76 22.10
C LEU A 769 18.37 -13.26 22.40
N ALA A 770 17.34 -13.71 23.10
CA ALA A 770 17.15 -15.13 23.37
C ALA A 770 16.94 -15.92 22.07
N PHE A 771 16.11 -15.38 21.15
CA PHE A 771 15.87 -15.96 19.84
C PHE A 771 17.16 -16.08 19.01
N VAL A 772 17.93 -15.02 18.90
CA VAL A 772 19.16 -15.02 18.10
C VAL A 772 20.20 -15.98 18.70
N ARG A 773 20.31 -16.07 20.03
CA ARG A 773 21.19 -17.03 20.69
C ARG A 773 20.78 -18.48 20.44
N GLU A 774 19.51 -18.78 20.49
CA GLU A 774 18.96 -20.12 20.22
C GLU A 774 19.34 -20.64 18.83
N TYR A 775 19.30 -19.76 17.83
CA TYR A 775 19.51 -20.15 16.42
C TYR A 775 20.94 -19.90 15.90
N LEU A 776 21.72 -19.01 16.53
CA LEU A 776 23.08 -18.66 16.11
C LEU A 776 24.17 -19.14 17.13
N ALA A 777 23.81 -19.95 18.11
CA ALA A 777 24.77 -20.51 19.06
C ALA A 777 25.88 -21.34 18.38
#